data_2a646e86253117d117796351748a0663
#
_entry.id   2a646e86253117d117796351748a0663
#
_cell.length_a   1.000
_cell.length_b   1.000
_cell.length_c   1.000
_cell.angle_alpha   90.00
_cell.angle_beta   90.00
_cell.angle_gamma   90.00
#
_symmetry.space_group_name_H-M   'P 1'
#
loop_
_entity.id
_entity.type
_entity.pdbx_description
1 polymer ?
#
loop_
_entity_poly.entity_id
_entity_poly.type
_entity_poly.pdbx_seq_one_letter_code
_entity_poly.pdbx_strand_id
1 'polypeptide(L)'
;MKRILLFSLLIVAALTATAQGLVKGKVLDKKTDTPLGFVNVRVSSTADSKLVGGGMTDADGNFSVTGLKNGKYTLSLSFMGYKEEQRQFEITAAARQQSYSRLYMTEDAKLLKGVTVTGQKGTMKLEVDRKSFDVSQLISNAGQSASDVLDNVPSVEVDNDGNVSLRGNSSVEVWINGKASGLTSDNRAQILQQLPAESIERIEVIDNPSAKFSAEGSAGIINIVLKKDRKAGYYGSVQAGATTRGGANSSFNINYNSGLLDAYANIGYRHRSNKGYGESQQTSNTYNQTYSSDNNRWGNNLFTRAGLTLHASKNDDLTLSGMLMRGGGRSNSFTPYIYTAVREGLNDYRLDRLTRSKDEMQMYYGEFNYRHTFGKRHFIDFTADMSKWKMDGDNWYQDSTVTSLGYGVEPDVDYEYQYRPQRINNRRSEIKLDYENQITDDLKIEAGYQANFSHENTPQESFIDNTTWGGSAAEEDKKYFNRFIYDQDLHAFYTTLSYKLGPVGIMAGLRGEYWRVNTESYTWEQEHDATLREKPFKKDYFQLFPSLFMSWQMTESQQLQLNYTRRLRRPWGGQLNSFRDTRDATTVSFGNPLLTPEFSNSFSLNYLKTWTQHSLLVSAYYRPTSDVIQRISYKNSADGLFYSTSMNVAKSLSTGLEVTLKNNLFRILDLTTSANAYYYKLDGFAYDIDGQTVTGNADHNFTWNARMTASLMLPYDISVQATGRYRARQVITQGYRPANCSVDLGARKNFFNKLITLSVNCRDLLNTRKWESFTSGENFTRHQLNRRAGRTVSFTVTWNFGNMKQKRQPKRDMQQGDGDAMQQYNGGEE
;
A
#
# COMPACT_ATOMS: atom_id res chain seq x y z
N MET A 1 -80.06 -21.67 4.17
CA MET A 1 -79.93 -20.57 3.19
C MET A 1 -78.50 -19.97 3.09
N LYS A 2 -77.70 -19.79 4.15
CA LYS A 2 -76.34 -19.23 4.05
C LYS A 2 -75.32 -20.08 3.32
N ARG A 3 -75.45 -21.42 3.26
CA ARG A 3 -74.52 -22.30 2.52
C ARG A 3 -74.81 -22.42 1.04
N ILE A 4 -76.03 -22.14 0.57
CA ILE A 4 -76.42 -22.14 -0.83
C ILE A 4 -76.01 -20.82 -1.50
N LEU A 5 -75.99 -19.69 -0.79
CA LEU A 5 -75.52 -18.44 -1.31
C LEU A 5 -73.97 -18.38 -1.47
N LEU A 6 -73.20 -19.12 -0.66
CA LEU A 6 -71.77 -19.21 -0.79
C LEU A 6 -71.35 -20.08 -2.01
N PHE A 7 -72.16 -21.13 -2.32
CA PHE A 7 -71.92 -22.00 -3.47
C PHE A 7 -72.29 -21.32 -4.79
N SER A 8 -73.32 -20.49 -4.83
CA SER A 8 -73.69 -19.70 -5.99
C SER A 8 -72.69 -18.54 -6.24
N LEU A 9 -72.12 -17.95 -5.18
CA LEU A 9 -71.05 -16.93 -5.33
C LEU A 9 -69.71 -17.50 -5.84
N LEU A 10 -69.37 -18.77 -5.51
CA LEU A 10 -68.21 -19.50 -6.01
C LEU A 10 -68.41 -19.94 -7.48
N ILE A 11 -69.62 -20.25 -7.93
CA ILE A 11 -69.91 -20.58 -9.31
C ILE A 11 -69.85 -19.34 -10.21
N VAL A 12 -70.31 -18.19 -9.72
CA VAL A 12 -70.22 -16.92 -10.47
C VAL A 12 -68.76 -16.40 -10.55
N ALA A 13 -67.93 -16.61 -9.52
CA ALA A 13 -66.50 -16.31 -9.58
C ALA A 13 -65.71 -17.21 -10.52
N ALA A 14 -66.18 -18.44 -10.75
CA ALA A 14 -65.54 -19.36 -11.70
C ALA A 14 -65.87 -19.07 -13.20
N LEU A 15 -66.88 -18.26 -13.48
CA LEU A 15 -67.31 -17.89 -14.86
C LEU A 15 -66.66 -16.59 -15.36
N THR A 16 -65.83 -15.89 -14.56
CA THR A 16 -65.07 -14.70 -15.01
C THR A 16 -63.60 -15.00 -15.29
N ALA A 17 -63.21 -16.24 -15.51
CA ALA A 17 -61.87 -16.52 -16.06
C ALA A 17 -61.81 -15.96 -17.49
N THR A 18 -61.46 -14.70 -17.63
CA THR A 18 -61.15 -14.09 -18.91
C THR A 18 -60.00 -14.92 -19.52
N ALA A 19 -60.31 -15.73 -20.55
CA ALA A 19 -59.35 -16.56 -21.26
C ALA A 19 -58.29 -15.61 -21.84
N GLN A 20 -57.12 -15.57 -21.20
CA GLN A 20 -55.97 -14.78 -21.61
C GLN A 20 -55.31 -15.34 -22.85
N GLY A 21 -54.85 -14.51 -23.76
CA GLY A 21 -54.14 -14.94 -24.96
C GLY A 21 -52.81 -15.62 -24.60
N LEU A 22 -52.43 -16.59 -25.46
CA LEU A 22 -51.26 -17.47 -25.32
C LEU A 22 -50.45 -17.49 -26.60
N VAL A 23 -49.13 -17.29 -26.49
CA VAL A 23 -48.16 -17.65 -27.57
C VAL A 23 -47.23 -18.74 -27.08
N LYS A 24 -47.09 -19.83 -27.86
CA LYS A 24 -46.17 -20.93 -27.55
C LYS A 24 -45.45 -21.41 -28.81
N GLY A 25 -44.30 -22.08 -28.62
CA GLY A 25 -43.52 -22.55 -29.74
C GLY A 25 -42.31 -23.38 -29.33
N LYS A 26 -41.61 -23.88 -30.35
CA LYS A 26 -40.35 -24.62 -30.19
C LYS A 26 -39.26 -23.94 -31.01
N VAL A 27 -38.13 -23.67 -30.37
CA VAL A 27 -36.96 -23.00 -30.98
C VAL A 27 -35.92 -24.06 -31.33
N LEU A 28 -35.41 -24.02 -32.55
CA LEU A 28 -34.46 -24.98 -33.11
C LEU A 28 -33.28 -24.24 -33.75
N ASP A 29 -32.11 -24.86 -33.74
CA ASP A 29 -30.97 -24.45 -34.54
C ASP A 29 -31.25 -24.72 -36.04
N LYS A 30 -31.02 -23.73 -36.90
CA LYS A 30 -31.32 -23.84 -38.33
C LYS A 30 -30.43 -24.81 -39.09
N LYS A 31 -29.22 -25.05 -38.59
CA LYS A 31 -28.22 -25.89 -39.27
C LYS A 31 -28.31 -27.36 -38.85
N THR A 32 -28.57 -27.59 -37.56
CA THR A 32 -28.53 -28.92 -36.94
C THR A 32 -29.91 -29.49 -36.66
N ASP A 33 -31.00 -28.71 -36.79
CA ASP A 33 -32.40 -29.04 -36.43
C ASP A 33 -32.55 -29.50 -34.95
N THR A 34 -31.55 -29.16 -34.09
CA THR A 34 -31.56 -29.50 -32.66
C THR A 34 -32.30 -28.45 -31.85
N PRO A 35 -32.99 -28.84 -30.74
CA PRO A 35 -33.65 -27.89 -29.85
C PRO A 35 -32.66 -26.94 -29.19
N LEU A 36 -33.02 -25.65 -29.11
CA LEU A 36 -32.26 -24.63 -28.41
C LEU A 36 -32.93 -24.32 -27.08
N GLY A 37 -32.36 -24.88 -26.00
CA GLY A 37 -32.77 -24.58 -24.64
C GLY A 37 -32.20 -23.24 -24.15
N PHE A 38 -32.94 -22.63 -23.22
CA PHE A 38 -32.55 -21.36 -22.56
C PHE A 38 -32.44 -20.14 -23.49
N VAL A 39 -33.12 -20.14 -24.62
CA VAL A 39 -33.31 -19.00 -25.51
C VAL A 39 -34.14 -17.95 -24.78
N ASN A 40 -33.74 -16.71 -24.77
CA ASN A 40 -34.52 -15.61 -24.20
C ASN A 40 -35.66 -15.24 -25.16
N VAL A 41 -36.90 -15.40 -24.69
CA VAL A 41 -38.12 -15.10 -25.38
C VAL A 41 -38.73 -13.81 -24.83
N ARG A 42 -38.97 -12.83 -25.67
CA ARG A 42 -39.61 -11.55 -25.31
C ARG A 42 -40.82 -11.30 -26.18
N VAL A 43 -41.91 -10.89 -25.57
CA VAL A 43 -43.13 -10.45 -26.27
C VAL A 43 -43.34 -8.99 -25.95
N SER A 44 -43.32 -8.13 -26.96
CA SER A 44 -43.56 -6.67 -26.83
C SER A 44 -44.74 -6.25 -27.71
N SER A 45 -45.46 -5.24 -27.25
CA SER A 45 -46.53 -4.61 -28.02
C SER A 45 -45.94 -3.94 -29.27
N THR A 46 -46.53 -4.14 -30.43
CA THR A 46 -46.06 -3.54 -31.66
C THR A 46 -46.36 -2.01 -31.72
N ALA A 47 -47.31 -1.52 -30.94
CA ALA A 47 -47.71 -0.10 -30.94
C ALA A 47 -46.74 0.81 -30.21
N ASP A 48 -46.20 0.33 -29.06
CA ASP A 48 -45.33 1.15 -28.15
C ASP A 48 -44.02 0.49 -27.78
N SER A 49 -43.71 -0.68 -28.39
CA SER A 49 -42.51 -1.49 -28.11
C SER A 49 -42.34 -1.90 -26.61
N LYS A 50 -43.39 -1.76 -25.81
CA LYS A 50 -43.37 -2.08 -24.38
C LYS A 50 -43.40 -3.60 -24.18
N LEU A 51 -42.54 -4.08 -23.28
CA LEU A 51 -42.49 -5.48 -22.89
C LEU A 51 -43.79 -5.86 -22.18
N VAL A 52 -44.48 -6.86 -22.71
CA VAL A 52 -45.77 -7.37 -22.19
C VAL A 52 -45.58 -8.71 -21.47
N GLY A 53 -44.64 -9.54 -21.90
CA GLY A 53 -44.34 -10.82 -21.30
C GLY A 53 -43.08 -11.45 -21.90
N GLY A 54 -42.59 -12.52 -21.31
CA GLY A 54 -41.41 -13.23 -21.77
C GLY A 54 -41.00 -14.35 -20.84
N GLY A 55 -39.94 -15.06 -21.22
CA GLY A 55 -39.39 -16.19 -20.48
C GLY A 55 -38.15 -16.74 -21.19
N MET A 56 -37.79 -17.97 -20.87
CA MET A 56 -36.75 -18.73 -21.56
C MET A 56 -37.31 -20.04 -22.04
N THR A 57 -36.77 -20.58 -23.14
CA THR A 57 -37.10 -21.93 -23.58
C THR A 57 -36.62 -22.95 -22.55
N ASP A 58 -37.37 -24.07 -22.41
CA ASP A 58 -36.95 -25.25 -21.65
C ASP A 58 -35.77 -25.99 -22.34
N ALA A 59 -35.29 -27.06 -21.75
CA ALA A 59 -34.17 -27.84 -22.29
C ALA A 59 -34.51 -28.45 -23.69
N ASP A 60 -35.78 -28.67 -23.98
CA ASP A 60 -36.26 -29.19 -25.24
C ASP A 60 -36.61 -28.08 -26.26
N GLY A 61 -36.27 -26.83 -25.94
CA GLY A 61 -36.50 -25.68 -26.80
C GLY A 61 -37.91 -25.12 -26.79
N ASN A 62 -38.85 -25.59 -25.95
CA ASN A 62 -40.21 -25.10 -25.91
C ASN A 62 -40.35 -23.85 -25.07
N PHE A 63 -41.26 -22.96 -25.45
CA PHE A 63 -41.65 -21.79 -24.67
C PHE A 63 -43.16 -21.60 -24.67
N SER A 64 -43.64 -20.89 -23.65
CA SER A 64 -45.05 -20.51 -23.51
C SER A 64 -45.14 -19.16 -22.76
N VAL A 65 -45.78 -18.15 -23.36
CA VAL A 65 -46.05 -16.86 -22.77
C VAL A 65 -47.54 -16.61 -22.73
N THR A 66 -48.11 -16.52 -21.54
CA THR A 66 -49.53 -16.34 -21.25
C THR A 66 -49.85 -14.90 -20.85
N GLY A 67 -51.12 -14.56 -20.70
CA GLY A 67 -51.48 -13.23 -20.17
C GLY A 67 -51.60 -12.13 -21.22
N LEU A 68 -51.59 -12.51 -22.52
CA LEU A 68 -51.67 -11.53 -23.60
C LEU A 68 -53.12 -11.05 -23.80
N LYS A 69 -53.30 -9.75 -23.93
CA LYS A 69 -54.58 -9.15 -24.32
C LYS A 69 -54.74 -9.15 -25.83
N ASN A 70 -55.96 -8.84 -26.33
CA ASN A 70 -56.15 -8.62 -27.77
C ASN A 70 -55.27 -7.49 -28.27
N GLY A 71 -54.46 -7.71 -29.29
CA GLY A 71 -53.53 -6.74 -29.83
C GLY A 71 -52.47 -7.36 -30.73
N LYS A 72 -51.63 -6.50 -31.33
CA LYS A 72 -50.50 -6.90 -32.17
C LYS A 72 -49.23 -6.92 -31.36
N TYR A 73 -48.43 -7.97 -31.51
CA TYR A 73 -47.23 -8.22 -30.73
C TYR A 73 -46.05 -8.61 -31.62
N THR A 74 -44.85 -8.31 -31.12
CA THR A 74 -43.59 -8.78 -31.69
C THR A 74 -42.99 -9.80 -30.73
N LEU A 75 -42.81 -11.04 -31.18
CA LEU A 75 -42.01 -12.08 -30.53
C LEU A 75 -40.57 -11.93 -30.94
N SER A 76 -39.66 -11.70 -29.99
CA SER A 76 -38.21 -11.62 -30.21
C SER A 76 -37.53 -12.79 -29.50
N LEU A 77 -36.70 -13.53 -30.23
CA LEU A 77 -35.86 -14.62 -29.73
C LEU A 77 -34.41 -14.20 -29.77
N SER A 78 -33.72 -14.24 -28.62
CA SER A 78 -32.31 -13.92 -28.56
C SER A 78 -31.54 -15.00 -27.80
N PHE A 79 -30.43 -15.47 -28.38
CA PHE A 79 -29.55 -16.46 -27.81
C PHE A 79 -28.10 -16.15 -28.17
N MET A 80 -27.19 -16.43 -27.24
CA MET A 80 -25.76 -16.11 -27.42
C MET A 80 -25.20 -16.93 -28.61
N GLY A 81 -24.58 -16.26 -29.57
CA GLY A 81 -24.03 -16.90 -30.77
C GLY A 81 -25.02 -17.00 -31.93
N TYR A 82 -26.24 -16.51 -31.76
CA TYR A 82 -27.27 -16.54 -32.80
C TYR A 82 -27.77 -15.15 -33.16
N LYS A 83 -28.19 -14.96 -34.41
CA LYS A 83 -28.90 -13.74 -34.84
C LYS A 83 -30.24 -13.64 -34.14
N GLU A 84 -30.61 -12.44 -33.69
CA GLU A 84 -31.94 -12.22 -33.14
C GLU A 84 -33.01 -12.48 -34.21
N GLU A 85 -34.00 -13.31 -33.87
CA GLU A 85 -35.11 -13.61 -34.72
C GLU A 85 -36.36 -12.91 -34.18
N GLN A 86 -37.12 -12.25 -35.06
CA GLN A 86 -38.35 -11.52 -34.70
C GLN A 86 -39.51 -11.96 -35.56
N ARG A 87 -40.67 -12.14 -34.92
CA ARG A 87 -41.95 -12.51 -35.57
C ARG A 87 -43.07 -11.63 -35.04
N GLN A 88 -43.86 -11.09 -35.93
CA GLN A 88 -45.11 -10.40 -35.56
C GLN A 88 -46.25 -11.37 -35.53
N PHE A 89 -47.16 -11.22 -34.55
CA PHE A 89 -48.36 -11.98 -34.39
C PHE A 89 -49.49 -11.12 -33.78
N GLU A 90 -50.71 -11.59 -33.91
CA GLU A 90 -51.88 -10.91 -33.39
C GLU A 90 -52.72 -11.86 -32.53
N ILE A 91 -53.18 -11.41 -31.38
CA ILE A 91 -54.13 -12.06 -30.50
C ILE A 91 -55.47 -11.35 -30.66
N THR A 92 -56.49 -12.12 -31.06
CA THR A 92 -57.84 -11.61 -31.21
C THR A 92 -58.86 -12.45 -30.39
N ALA A 93 -60.07 -11.96 -30.23
CA ALA A 93 -61.11 -12.71 -29.50
C ALA A 93 -61.44 -14.07 -30.15
N ALA A 94 -61.26 -14.20 -31.48
CA ALA A 94 -61.44 -15.44 -32.23
C ALA A 94 -60.21 -16.36 -32.30
N ALA A 95 -58.99 -15.77 -32.24
CA ALA A 95 -57.71 -16.49 -32.28
C ALA A 95 -56.85 -16.11 -31.02
N ARG A 96 -57.17 -16.74 -29.91
CA ARG A 96 -56.53 -16.46 -28.60
C ARG A 96 -55.24 -17.22 -28.40
N GLN A 97 -54.89 -18.19 -29.23
CA GLN A 97 -53.66 -18.95 -29.13
C GLN A 97 -52.88 -18.87 -30.44
N GLN A 98 -51.63 -18.44 -30.35
CA GLN A 98 -50.68 -18.52 -31.45
C GLN A 98 -49.64 -19.62 -31.14
N SER A 99 -49.45 -20.53 -32.05
CA SER A 99 -48.51 -21.65 -31.90
C SER A 99 -47.52 -21.69 -33.07
N TYR A 100 -46.25 -21.80 -32.75
CA TYR A 100 -45.17 -21.98 -33.70
C TYR A 100 -44.54 -23.35 -33.49
N SER A 101 -44.80 -24.30 -34.36
CA SER A 101 -44.27 -25.67 -34.26
C SER A 101 -42.76 -25.70 -34.38
N ARG A 102 -42.16 -24.80 -35.17
CA ARG A 102 -40.69 -24.66 -35.36
C ARG A 102 -40.33 -23.22 -35.62
N LEU A 103 -39.45 -22.68 -34.81
CA LEU A 103 -38.81 -21.38 -34.99
C LEU A 103 -37.30 -21.59 -35.07
N TYR A 104 -36.69 -21.20 -36.17
CA TYR A 104 -35.29 -21.44 -36.44
C TYR A 104 -34.46 -20.20 -36.13
N MET A 105 -33.40 -20.39 -35.32
CA MET A 105 -32.35 -19.37 -35.12
C MET A 105 -31.12 -19.75 -35.94
N THR A 106 -30.49 -18.74 -36.56
CA THR A 106 -29.31 -18.92 -37.40
C THR A 106 -28.08 -18.48 -36.59
N GLU A 107 -27.03 -19.29 -36.54
CA GLU A 107 -25.76 -18.92 -35.94
C GLU A 107 -25.20 -17.62 -36.56
N ASP A 108 -24.72 -16.72 -35.74
CA ASP A 108 -24.03 -15.49 -36.19
C ASP A 108 -22.53 -15.72 -36.20
N ALA A 109 -21.99 -16.10 -37.35
CA ALA A 109 -20.56 -16.36 -37.53
C ALA A 109 -19.68 -15.12 -37.27
N LYS A 110 -20.24 -13.90 -37.23
CA LYS A 110 -19.53 -12.68 -36.85
C LYS A 110 -19.42 -12.54 -35.34
N LEU A 111 -20.36 -13.05 -34.55
CA LEU A 111 -20.31 -13.05 -33.10
C LEU A 111 -19.36 -14.09 -32.51
N LEU A 112 -19.07 -15.18 -33.23
CA LEU A 112 -18.11 -16.21 -32.80
C LEU A 112 -16.65 -15.76 -32.83
N LYS A 113 -16.31 -14.67 -33.52
CA LYS A 113 -14.97 -14.04 -33.49
C LYS A 113 -14.78 -13.00 -32.39
N GLY A 114 -15.81 -12.68 -31.64
CA GLY A 114 -15.80 -11.60 -30.65
C GLY A 114 -16.42 -11.93 -29.29
N VAL A 115 -16.39 -13.19 -28.84
CA VAL A 115 -16.62 -13.47 -27.40
C VAL A 115 -15.39 -13.03 -26.64
N THR A 116 -15.30 -11.73 -26.42
CA THR A 116 -14.50 -11.24 -25.29
C THR A 116 -15.25 -11.71 -24.05
N VAL A 117 -14.81 -12.84 -23.52
CA VAL A 117 -15.08 -13.19 -22.13
C VAL A 117 -14.59 -11.99 -21.35
N THR A 118 -15.48 -11.15 -20.83
CA THR A 118 -15.17 -10.26 -19.74
C THR A 118 -14.87 -11.14 -18.55
N GLY A 119 -13.70 -11.78 -18.58
CA GLY A 119 -13.10 -12.39 -17.42
C GLY A 119 -13.01 -11.29 -16.37
N GLN A 120 -13.34 -11.58 -15.11
CA GLN A 120 -13.01 -10.74 -13.99
C GLN A 120 -11.62 -10.20 -14.25
N LYS A 121 -11.47 -8.85 -14.30
CA LYS A 121 -10.16 -8.20 -14.44
C LYS A 121 -9.23 -8.86 -13.44
N GLY A 122 -8.14 -9.47 -13.92
CA GLY A 122 -7.19 -10.13 -13.03
C GLY A 122 -6.74 -9.11 -11.98
N THR A 123 -6.67 -9.52 -10.71
CA THR A 123 -6.21 -8.63 -9.61
C THR A 123 -4.76 -8.18 -9.80
N MET A 124 -4.05 -8.70 -10.78
CA MET A 124 -2.67 -8.35 -11.12
C MET A 124 -2.55 -8.10 -12.63
N LYS A 125 -1.90 -7.01 -13.00
CA LYS A 125 -1.57 -6.64 -14.37
C LYS A 125 -0.08 -6.29 -14.44
N LEU A 126 0.60 -6.76 -15.47
CA LEU A 126 1.98 -6.38 -15.76
C LEU A 126 1.95 -5.26 -16.81
N GLU A 127 2.51 -4.12 -16.48
CA GLU A 127 2.75 -2.99 -17.38
C GLU A 127 4.24 -2.95 -17.74
N VAL A 128 4.67 -2.14 -18.71
CA VAL A 128 6.08 -2.18 -19.19
C VAL A 128 7.09 -1.92 -18.07
N ASP A 129 6.74 -1.02 -17.13
CA ASP A 129 7.62 -0.60 -16.04
C ASP A 129 7.10 -0.95 -14.64
N ARG A 130 5.91 -1.58 -14.50
CA ARG A 130 5.29 -1.81 -13.19
C ARG A 130 4.38 -3.04 -13.13
N LYS A 131 4.13 -3.48 -11.89
CA LYS A 131 3.12 -4.49 -11.55
C LYS A 131 1.95 -3.79 -10.84
N SER A 132 0.74 -3.95 -11.32
CA SER A 132 -0.46 -3.32 -10.75
C SER A 132 -1.33 -4.35 -10.03
N PHE A 133 -1.72 -4.06 -8.79
CA PHE A 133 -2.55 -4.90 -7.92
C PHE A 133 -3.83 -4.17 -7.56
N ASP A 134 -4.97 -4.69 -7.97
CA ASP A 134 -6.29 -4.14 -7.65
C ASP A 134 -6.66 -4.44 -6.19
N VAL A 135 -6.74 -3.37 -5.39
CA VAL A 135 -7.01 -3.42 -3.95
C VAL A 135 -8.51 -3.53 -3.67
N SER A 136 -9.35 -3.12 -4.61
CA SER A 136 -10.81 -3.14 -4.45
C SER A 136 -11.37 -4.56 -4.24
N GLN A 137 -10.62 -5.56 -4.63
CA GLN A 137 -10.96 -6.97 -4.54
C GLN A 137 -10.50 -7.64 -3.23
N LEU A 138 -9.68 -6.98 -2.43
CA LEU A 138 -9.23 -7.52 -1.16
C LEU A 138 -10.30 -7.30 -0.07
N ILE A 139 -10.88 -8.39 0.41
CA ILE A 139 -12.00 -8.39 1.35
C ILE A 139 -11.60 -7.89 2.73
N SER A 140 -10.35 -8.11 3.12
CA SER A 140 -9.81 -7.77 4.44
C SER A 140 -9.59 -6.27 4.66
N ASN A 141 -9.82 -5.41 3.65
CA ASN A 141 -9.40 -4.00 3.69
C ASN A 141 -10.33 -3.09 4.48
N ALA A 142 -11.57 -3.53 4.79
CA ALA A 142 -12.50 -2.68 5.54
C ALA A 142 -11.98 -2.38 6.95
N GLY A 143 -11.85 -1.11 7.28
CA GLY A 143 -11.29 -0.63 8.55
C GLY A 143 -9.78 -0.76 8.70
N GLN A 144 -9.08 -1.19 7.65
CA GLN A 144 -7.62 -1.26 7.63
C GLN A 144 -7.00 0.07 7.18
N SER A 145 -5.69 0.19 7.39
CA SER A 145 -4.88 1.29 6.89
C SER A 145 -4.18 0.90 5.59
N ALA A 146 -3.60 1.87 4.90
CA ALA A 146 -2.74 1.62 3.75
C ALA A 146 -1.55 0.70 4.11
N SER A 147 -0.97 0.82 5.31
CA SER A 147 0.07 -0.11 5.79
C SER A 147 -0.41 -1.55 5.81
N ASP A 148 -1.64 -1.78 6.27
CA ASP A 148 -2.21 -3.14 6.32
C ASP A 148 -2.48 -3.69 4.91
N VAL A 149 -2.88 -2.82 3.97
CA VAL A 149 -3.07 -3.19 2.57
C VAL A 149 -1.76 -3.47 1.87
N LEU A 150 -0.74 -2.63 2.07
CA LEU A 150 0.59 -2.84 1.52
C LEU A 150 1.18 -4.18 1.98
N ASP A 151 0.96 -4.53 3.23
CA ASP A 151 1.37 -5.83 3.75
C ASP A 151 0.62 -7.01 3.08
N ASN A 152 -0.44 -6.76 2.31
CA ASN A 152 -1.15 -7.75 1.49
C ASN A 152 -0.67 -7.80 0.03
N VAL A 153 0.22 -6.91 -0.40
CA VAL A 153 0.77 -6.90 -1.75
C VAL A 153 1.96 -7.87 -1.83
N PRO A 154 2.04 -8.74 -2.85
CA PRO A 154 3.20 -9.59 -3.06
C PRO A 154 4.50 -8.78 -3.13
N SER A 155 5.57 -9.31 -2.57
CA SER A 155 6.91 -8.70 -2.48
C SER A 155 7.02 -7.49 -1.56
N VAL A 156 5.92 -6.98 -1.00
CA VAL A 156 5.90 -5.88 -0.04
C VAL A 156 5.80 -6.44 1.37
N GLU A 157 6.63 -5.97 2.27
CA GLU A 157 6.61 -6.31 3.69
C GLU A 157 6.47 -5.04 4.51
N VAL A 158 5.64 -5.08 5.55
CA VAL A 158 5.49 -3.98 6.49
C VAL A 158 5.88 -4.48 7.87
N ASP A 159 6.88 -3.85 8.47
CA ASP A 159 7.34 -4.23 9.80
C ASP A 159 6.38 -3.72 10.91
N ASN A 160 6.69 -4.05 12.16
CA ASN A 160 5.87 -3.63 13.30
C ASN A 160 5.86 -2.12 13.52
N ASP A 161 6.87 -1.42 13.01
CA ASP A 161 6.98 0.04 13.11
C ASP A 161 6.26 0.76 11.96
N GLY A 162 5.76 -0.02 11.00
CA GLY A 162 5.08 0.47 9.81
C GLY A 162 6.06 0.83 8.69
N ASN A 163 7.34 0.46 8.83
CA ASN A 163 8.30 0.64 7.75
C ASN A 163 8.02 -0.37 6.64
N VAL A 164 8.01 0.13 5.42
CA VAL A 164 7.74 -0.66 4.24
C VAL A 164 9.04 -1.08 3.60
N SER A 165 9.14 -2.35 3.23
CA SER A 165 10.23 -2.90 2.44
C SER A 165 9.70 -3.63 1.20
N LEU A 166 10.51 -3.67 0.16
CA LEU A 166 10.23 -4.39 -1.07
C LEU A 166 11.32 -5.45 -1.27
N ARG A 167 10.93 -6.73 -1.31
CA ARG A 167 11.87 -7.86 -1.40
C ARG A 167 12.94 -7.82 -0.30
N GLY A 168 12.56 -7.47 0.92
CA GLY A 168 13.48 -7.34 2.07
C GLY A 168 14.33 -6.07 2.10
N ASN A 169 14.24 -5.19 1.09
CA ASN A 169 14.96 -3.92 1.06
C ASN A 169 14.07 -2.77 1.55
N SER A 170 14.45 -2.11 2.65
CA SER A 170 13.71 -0.99 3.25
C SER A 170 13.92 0.35 2.53
N SER A 171 14.84 0.42 1.56
CA SER A 171 15.10 1.63 0.77
C SER A 171 14.09 1.81 -0.37
N VAL A 172 12.83 1.42 -0.16
CA VAL A 172 11.72 1.60 -1.09
C VAL A 172 11.09 2.98 -0.87
N GLU A 173 10.75 3.68 -1.95
CA GLU A 173 9.91 4.87 -1.86
C GLU A 173 8.42 4.50 -1.91
N VAL A 174 7.60 5.25 -1.19
CA VAL A 174 6.15 5.10 -1.23
C VAL A 174 5.53 6.40 -1.72
N TRP A 175 4.70 6.30 -2.72
CA TRP A 175 4.05 7.42 -3.39
C TRP A 175 2.53 7.30 -3.29
N ILE A 176 1.85 8.44 -3.42
CA ILE A 176 0.39 8.52 -3.52
C ILE A 176 0.06 9.24 -4.83
N ASN A 177 -0.73 8.60 -5.71
CA ASN A 177 -1.11 9.12 -7.02
C ASN A 177 0.09 9.57 -7.88
N GLY A 178 1.17 8.78 -7.88
CA GLY A 178 2.36 9.07 -8.66
C GLY A 178 3.29 10.15 -8.09
N LYS A 179 3.06 10.58 -6.83
CA LYS A 179 3.82 11.64 -6.17
C LYS A 179 4.28 11.20 -4.78
N ALA A 180 5.43 11.70 -4.34
CA ALA A 180 5.95 11.45 -3.00
C ALA A 180 5.03 12.01 -1.89
N SER A 181 4.15 12.97 -2.21
CA SER A 181 3.06 13.51 -1.35
C SER A 181 3.51 13.87 0.08
N GLY A 182 4.74 14.40 0.23
CA GLY A 182 5.34 14.72 1.52
C GLY A 182 5.71 13.49 2.37
N LEU A 183 5.65 12.28 1.83
CA LEU A 183 6.11 11.07 2.49
C LEU A 183 7.64 11.04 2.51
N THR A 184 8.20 11.01 3.71
CA THR A 184 9.64 10.85 3.97
C THR A 184 9.88 9.57 4.75
N SER A 185 11.13 9.17 4.92
CA SER A 185 11.48 8.01 5.77
C SER A 185 10.93 8.17 7.19
N ASP A 186 10.85 9.40 7.72
CA ASP A 186 10.53 9.68 9.11
C ASP A 186 9.01 9.69 9.39
N ASN A 187 8.19 10.10 8.40
CA ASN A 187 6.75 10.25 8.57
C ASN A 187 5.92 9.19 7.84
N ARG A 188 6.52 8.47 6.90
CA ARG A 188 5.87 7.50 6.01
C ARG A 188 5.04 6.45 6.77
N ALA A 189 5.64 5.83 7.77
CA ALA A 189 4.98 4.79 8.55
C ALA A 189 3.70 5.32 9.23
N GLN A 190 3.76 6.52 9.78
CA GLN A 190 2.63 7.16 10.46
C GLN A 190 1.53 7.54 9.47
N ILE A 191 1.89 8.10 8.31
CA ILE A 191 0.93 8.51 7.27
C ILE A 191 0.22 7.28 6.69
N LEU A 192 0.96 6.23 6.33
CA LEU A 192 0.38 4.99 5.80
C LEU A 192 -0.55 4.28 6.79
N GLN A 193 -0.22 4.34 8.07
CA GLN A 193 -1.10 3.81 9.12
C GLN A 193 -2.40 4.61 9.30
N GLN A 194 -2.46 5.85 8.80
CA GLN A 194 -3.62 6.73 8.92
C GLN A 194 -4.45 6.77 7.63
N LEU A 195 -3.85 6.49 6.47
CA LEU A 195 -4.54 6.46 5.18
C LEU A 195 -5.52 5.27 5.15
N PRO A 196 -6.83 5.51 4.96
CA PRO A 196 -7.81 4.42 4.92
C PRO A 196 -7.64 3.53 3.68
N ALA A 197 -7.73 2.22 3.88
CA ALA A 197 -7.65 1.24 2.79
C ALA A 197 -8.75 1.41 1.74
N GLU A 198 -9.92 1.87 2.16
CA GLU A 198 -11.09 2.05 1.27
C GLU A 198 -10.88 3.15 0.23
N SER A 199 -9.97 4.09 0.50
CA SER A 199 -9.62 5.15 -0.45
C SER A 199 -8.69 4.67 -1.56
N ILE A 200 -8.14 3.45 -1.47
CA ILE A 200 -7.18 2.91 -2.43
C ILE A 200 -7.92 2.17 -3.54
N GLU A 201 -7.58 2.46 -4.78
CA GLU A 201 -8.04 1.74 -5.98
C GLU A 201 -7.11 0.56 -6.26
N ARG A 202 -5.83 0.84 -6.41
CA ARG A 202 -4.79 -0.14 -6.71
C ARG A 202 -3.46 0.25 -6.11
N ILE A 203 -2.58 -0.71 -5.99
CA ILE A 203 -1.18 -0.51 -5.64
C ILE A 203 -0.32 -0.92 -6.82
N GLU A 204 0.56 -0.03 -7.23
CA GLU A 204 1.53 -0.27 -8.28
C GLU A 204 2.89 -0.52 -7.64
N VAL A 205 3.49 -1.66 -7.94
CA VAL A 205 4.85 -2.00 -7.52
C VAL A 205 5.77 -1.82 -8.70
N ILE A 206 6.65 -0.84 -8.59
CA ILE A 206 7.61 -0.46 -9.62
C ILE A 206 8.98 -0.87 -9.13
N ASP A 207 9.32 -2.14 -9.37
CA ASP A 207 10.58 -2.72 -8.91
C ASP A 207 11.80 -2.02 -9.49
N ASN A 208 11.67 -1.59 -10.74
CA ASN A 208 12.68 -0.90 -11.51
C ASN A 208 12.06 0.36 -12.13
N PRO A 209 11.99 1.48 -11.37
CA PRO A 209 11.38 2.71 -11.88
C PRO A 209 12.17 3.28 -13.06
N SER A 210 11.44 3.79 -14.08
CA SER A 210 12.02 4.47 -15.25
C SER A 210 12.63 5.83 -14.87
N ALA A 211 13.32 6.48 -15.80
CA ALA A 211 13.97 7.77 -15.60
C ALA A 211 13.00 8.92 -15.21
N LYS A 212 11.72 8.81 -15.52
CA LYS A 212 10.64 9.73 -15.10
C LYS A 212 10.51 9.85 -13.58
N PHE A 213 10.86 8.76 -12.87
CA PHE A 213 10.76 8.68 -11.42
C PHE A 213 12.08 9.12 -10.76
N SER A 214 11.98 9.58 -9.49
CA SER A 214 13.17 9.88 -8.69
C SER A 214 14.14 8.69 -8.69
N ALA A 215 15.44 8.96 -8.78
CA ALA A 215 16.46 7.92 -8.63
C ALA A 215 16.59 7.42 -7.19
N GLU A 216 15.98 8.10 -6.21
CA GLU A 216 15.91 7.70 -4.81
C GLU A 216 15.15 6.38 -4.64
N GLY A 217 15.58 5.57 -3.66
CA GLY A 217 14.95 4.28 -3.38
C GLY A 217 15.57 3.13 -4.18
N SER A 218 16.64 2.55 -3.69
CA SER A 218 17.34 1.43 -4.33
C SER A 218 16.49 0.16 -4.47
N ALA A 219 15.40 0.04 -3.72
CA ALA A 219 14.49 -1.10 -3.77
C ALA A 219 13.34 -0.96 -4.78
N GLY A 220 13.07 0.23 -5.29
CA GLY A 220 11.94 0.54 -6.16
C GLY A 220 10.95 1.51 -5.54
N ILE A 221 9.78 1.66 -6.19
CA ILE A 221 8.68 2.54 -5.76
C ILE A 221 7.42 1.71 -5.56
N ILE A 222 6.68 2.02 -4.52
CA ILE A 222 5.31 1.54 -4.29
C ILE A 222 4.39 2.74 -4.45
N ASN A 223 3.60 2.77 -5.50
CA ASN A 223 2.64 3.84 -5.76
C ASN A 223 1.24 3.42 -5.33
N ILE A 224 0.65 4.15 -4.41
CA ILE A 224 -0.71 3.96 -3.93
C ILE A 224 -1.62 4.85 -4.76
N VAL A 225 -2.39 4.25 -5.66
CA VAL A 225 -3.35 4.98 -6.48
C VAL A 225 -4.69 5.03 -5.75
N LEU A 226 -5.13 6.24 -5.45
CA LEU A 226 -6.40 6.47 -4.79
C LEU A 226 -7.54 6.49 -5.81
N LYS A 227 -8.72 6.06 -5.38
CA LYS A 227 -9.92 6.01 -6.21
C LYS A 227 -10.26 7.40 -6.78
N LYS A 228 -10.40 7.45 -8.10
CA LYS A 228 -10.93 8.59 -8.85
C LYS A 228 -12.27 8.13 -9.46
N ASP A 229 -13.35 8.15 -8.70
CA ASP A 229 -14.65 7.82 -9.28
C ASP A 229 -15.22 9.02 -10.03
N ARG A 230 -15.21 8.95 -11.33
CA ARG A 230 -15.73 9.98 -12.25
C ARG A 230 -17.17 9.70 -12.69
N LYS A 231 -18.06 9.43 -11.74
CA LYS A 231 -19.51 9.38 -12.05
C LYS A 231 -20.09 10.76 -11.87
N ALA A 232 -20.82 11.26 -12.86
CA ALA A 232 -21.57 12.51 -12.71
C ALA A 232 -22.53 12.39 -11.52
N GLY A 233 -22.48 13.36 -10.60
CA GLY A 233 -23.23 13.39 -9.37
C GLY A 233 -22.34 13.33 -8.13
N TYR A 234 -22.93 12.95 -7.00
CA TYR A 234 -22.21 12.78 -5.74
C TYR A 234 -22.34 11.34 -5.22
N TYR A 235 -21.32 10.87 -4.56
CA TYR A 235 -21.32 9.60 -3.84
C TYR A 235 -20.32 9.68 -2.69
N GLY A 236 -20.53 8.87 -1.69
CA GLY A 236 -19.65 8.84 -0.54
C GLY A 236 -19.90 7.66 0.38
N SER A 237 -19.21 7.68 1.51
CA SER A 237 -19.35 6.67 2.54
C SER A 237 -19.11 7.25 3.93
N VAL A 238 -19.77 6.66 4.90
CA VAL A 238 -19.47 6.83 6.33
C VAL A 238 -19.05 5.48 6.87
N GLN A 239 -17.98 5.48 7.63
CA GLN A 239 -17.44 4.26 8.24
C GLN A 239 -17.22 4.49 9.73
N ALA A 240 -17.51 3.47 10.52
CA ALA A 240 -17.18 3.41 11.94
C ALA A 240 -16.68 2.01 12.29
N GLY A 241 -15.66 1.94 13.14
CA GLY A 241 -15.08 0.66 13.55
C GLY A 241 -14.47 0.71 14.94
N ALA A 242 -14.36 -0.45 15.55
CA ALA A 242 -13.75 -0.63 16.86
C ALA A 242 -12.89 -1.90 16.88
N THR A 243 -11.93 -1.95 17.80
CA THR A 243 -11.05 -3.11 17.98
C THR A 243 -11.11 -3.64 19.41
N THR A 244 -10.85 -4.93 19.57
CA THR A 244 -10.81 -5.58 20.90
C THR A 244 -9.72 -5.03 21.83
N ARG A 245 -8.83 -4.17 21.33
CA ARG A 245 -7.76 -3.54 22.11
C ARG A 245 -8.06 -2.08 22.48
N GLY A 246 -9.34 -1.66 22.40
CA GLY A 246 -9.77 -0.31 22.75
C GLY A 246 -9.53 0.71 21.64
N GLY A 247 -9.10 0.31 20.42
CA GLY A 247 -9.02 1.22 19.29
C GLY A 247 -10.37 1.47 18.66
N ALA A 248 -10.55 2.67 18.09
CA ALA A 248 -11.74 3.06 17.34
C ALA A 248 -11.34 3.91 16.13
N ASN A 249 -12.14 3.85 15.07
CA ASN A 249 -11.97 4.70 13.89
C ASN A 249 -13.31 5.11 13.32
N SER A 250 -13.35 6.31 12.73
CA SER A 250 -14.45 6.76 11.91
C SER A 250 -13.92 7.52 10.70
N SER A 251 -14.61 7.43 9.58
CA SER A 251 -14.30 8.23 8.40
C SER A 251 -15.54 8.63 7.64
N PHE A 252 -15.44 9.78 6.97
CA PHE A 252 -16.41 10.32 6.05
C PHE A 252 -15.70 10.63 4.73
N ASN A 253 -16.25 10.14 3.63
CA ASN A 253 -15.77 10.38 2.30
C ASN A 253 -16.90 10.89 1.43
N ILE A 254 -16.66 11.94 0.67
CA ILE A 254 -17.59 12.46 -0.32
C ILE A 254 -16.82 12.84 -1.59
N ASN A 255 -17.40 12.51 -2.72
CA ASN A 255 -16.91 12.87 -4.05
C ASN A 255 -18.05 13.49 -4.83
N TYR A 256 -17.74 14.51 -5.58
CA TYR A 256 -18.64 15.19 -6.51
C TYR A 256 -17.95 15.32 -7.86
N ASN A 257 -18.61 14.91 -8.92
CA ASN A 257 -18.10 14.99 -10.26
C ASN A 257 -19.15 15.64 -11.18
N SER A 258 -18.67 16.56 -11.99
CA SER A 258 -19.46 17.20 -13.06
C SER A 258 -18.59 17.40 -14.30
N GLY A 259 -19.19 17.89 -15.39
CA GLY A 259 -18.40 18.19 -16.60
C GLY A 259 -17.44 19.38 -16.45
N LEU A 260 -17.64 20.22 -15.42
CA LEU A 260 -16.82 21.40 -15.14
C LEU A 260 -15.92 21.23 -13.93
N LEU A 261 -16.39 20.46 -12.92
CA LEU A 261 -15.78 20.44 -11.60
C LEU A 261 -15.79 19.05 -11.01
N ASP A 262 -14.62 18.58 -10.59
CA ASP A 262 -14.47 17.42 -9.74
C ASP A 262 -13.98 17.85 -8.36
N ALA A 263 -14.64 17.38 -7.31
CA ALA A 263 -14.29 17.70 -5.94
C ALA A 263 -14.33 16.45 -5.07
N TYR A 264 -13.43 16.35 -4.09
CA TYR A 264 -13.49 15.32 -3.08
C TYR A 264 -13.12 15.87 -1.71
N ALA A 265 -13.71 15.29 -0.68
CA ALA A 265 -13.29 15.49 0.70
C ALA A 265 -13.29 14.16 1.46
N ASN A 266 -12.27 13.98 2.27
CA ASN A 266 -12.09 12.83 3.14
C ASN A 266 -11.70 13.32 4.53
N ILE A 267 -12.44 12.89 5.57
CA ILE A 267 -12.15 13.19 6.96
C ILE A 267 -12.12 11.85 7.69
N GLY A 268 -11.03 11.58 8.41
CA GLY A 268 -10.88 10.37 9.20
C GLY A 268 -10.39 10.68 10.61
N TYR A 269 -10.99 10.05 11.58
CA TYR A 269 -10.54 10.07 12.97
C TYR A 269 -10.19 8.66 13.41
N ARG A 270 -9.06 8.52 14.13
CA ARG A 270 -8.60 7.25 14.67
C ARG A 270 -8.08 7.40 16.08
N HIS A 271 -8.67 6.63 16.96
CA HIS A 271 -8.14 6.36 18.30
C HIS A 271 -7.37 5.05 18.28
N ARG A 272 -6.15 5.05 18.78
CA ARG A 272 -5.32 3.85 18.96
C ARG A 272 -5.08 3.58 20.42
N SER A 273 -5.15 2.30 20.77
CA SER A 273 -4.69 1.79 22.04
C SER A 273 -3.92 0.49 21.79
N ASN A 274 -2.65 0.46 22.13
CA ASN A 274 -1.77 -0.68 21.91
C ASN A 274 -0.99 -0.98 23.19
N LYS A 275 -0.90 -2.27 23.53
CA LYS A 275 0.01 -2.78 24.54
C LYS A 275 1.13 -3.50 23.81
N GLY A 276 2.37 -3.11 24.06
CA GLY A 276 3.57 -3.75 23.55
C GLY A 276 4.32 -4.44 24.65
N TYR A 277 5.09 -5.46 24.30
CA TYR A 277 6.01 -6.17 25.18
C TYR A 277 7.37 -6.23 24.50
N GLY A 278 8.42 -5.93 25.25
CA GLY A 278 9.81 -6.06 24.83
C GLY A 278 10.61 -6.87 25.81
N GLU A 279 11.59 -7.63 25.32
CA GLU A 279 12.52 -8.41 26.11
C GLU A 279 13.90 -8.33 25.45
N SER A 280 14.96 -8.20 26.24
CA SER A 280 16.33 -8.28 25.75
C SER A 280 17.19 -9.03 26.75
N GLN A 281 18.03 -9.88 26.20
CA GLN A 281 19.12 -10.54 26.93
C GLN A 281 20.43 -10.21 26.21
N GLN A 282 21.40 -9.77 26.98
CA GLN A 282 22.69 -9.34 26.47
C GLN A 282 23.80 -9.87 27.35
N THR A 283 24.78 -10.48 26.74
CA THR A 283 26.00 -10.93 27.44
C THR A 283 27.18 -10.12 26.98
N SER A 284 28.10 -9.84 27.88
CA SER A 284 29.34 -9.16 27.57
C SER A 284 30.44 -9.54 28.57
N ASN A 285 31.64 -9.04 28.32
CA ASN A 285 32.79 -9.28 29.20
C ASN A 285 32.76 -8.45 30.52
N THR A 286 31.76 -7.57 30.70
CA THR A 286 31.58 -6.77 31.93
C THR A 286 30.30 -7.14 32.66
N TYR A 287 29.17 -7.16 31.99
CA TYR A 287 27.85 -7.43 32.55
C TYR A 287 27.05 -8.36 31.65
N ASN A 288 26.30 -9.27 32.25
CA ASN A 288 25.10 -9.85 31.64
C ASN A 288 23.93 -8.96 32.00
N GLN A 289 23.22 -8.51 30.98
CA GLN A 289 22.06 -7.62 31.12
C GLN A 289 20.80 -8.31 30.65
N THR A 290 19.74 -8.19 31.42
CA THR A 290 18.39 -8.61 31.01
C THR A 290 17.40 -7.49 31.29
N TYR A 291 16.41 -7.32 30.41
CA TYR A 291 15.24 -6.51 30.72
C TYR A 291 13.99 -7.06 30.08
N SER A 292 12.84 -6.76 30.69
CA SER A 292 11.53 -6.90 30.07
C SER A 292 10.80 -5.56 30.19
N SER A 293 10.08 -5.17 29.16
CA SER A 293 9.39 -3.88 29.10
C SER A 293 7.96 -4.05 28.66
N ASP A 294 7.03 -3.54 29.46
CA ASP A 294 5.64 -3.37 29.07
C ASP A 294 5.42 -1.91 28.63
N ASN A 295 4.94 -1.73 27.42
CA ASN A 295 4.67 -0.43 26.84
C ASN A 295 3.18 -0.29 26.51
N ASN A 296 2.53 0.69 27.13
CA ASN A 296 1.16 1.08 26.85
C ASN A 296 1.17 2.38 26.05
N ARG A 297 0.66 2.33 24.83
CA ARG A 297 0.59 3.50 23.94
C ARG A 297 -0.84 3.74 23.49
N TRP A 298 -1.30 4.99 23.62
CA TRP A 298 -2.59 5.44 23.10
C TRP A 298 -2.44 6.79 22.42
N GLY A 299 -3.31 7.06 21.47
CA GLY A 299 -3.26 8.32 20.73
C GLY A 299 -4.45 8.51 19.81
N ASN A 300 -4.65 9.76 19.44
CA ASN A 300 -5.70 10.21 18.54
C ASN A 300 -5.10 10.84 17.30
N ASN A 301 -5.69 10.59 16.14
CA ASN A 301 -5.26 11.18 14.89
C ASN A 301 -6.49 11.62 14.09
N LEU A 302 -6.46 12.86 13.62
CA LEU A 302 -7.38 13.41 12.64
C LEU A 302 -6.66 13.54 11.31
N PHE A 303 -7.26 13.02 10.26
CA PHE A 303 -6.81 13.14 8.89
C PHE A 303 -7.88 13.83 8.08
N THR A 304 -7.52 14.87 7.35
CA THR A 304 -8.43 15.56 6.43
C THR A 304 -7.71 15.77 5.10
N ARG A 305 -8.36 15.41 4.01
CA ARG A 305 -7.88 15.66 2.65
C ARG A 305 -9.02 16.19 1.81
N ALA A 306 -8.75 17.24 1.04
CA ALA A 306 -9.71 17.80 0.09
C ALA A 306 -8.98 18.17 -1.20
N GLY A 307 -9.68 18.11 -2.30
CA GLY A 307 -9.18 18.55 -3.59
C GLY A 307 -10.31 18.97 -4.54
N LEU A 308 -9.93 19.82 -5.46
CA LEU A 308 -10.79 20.44 -6.45
C LEU A 308 -10.05 20.43 -7.79
N THR A 309 -10.68 19.88 -8.84
CA THR A 309 -10.19 19.96 -10.21
C THR A 309 -11.20 20.75 -11.03
N LEU A 310 -10.77 21.85 -11.58
CA LEU A 310 -11.56 22.69 -12.52
C LEU A 310 -11.14 22.31 -13.95
N HIS A 311 -12.08 21.78 -14.71
CA HIS A 311 -11.93 21.58 -16.16
C HIS A 311 -12.21 22.89 -16.89
N ALA A 312 -11.20 23.80 -16.88
CA ALA A 312 -11.35 25.16 -17.37
C ALA A 312 -11.65 25.21 -18.87
N SER A 313 -11.16 24.23 -19.61
CA SER A 313 -11.50 23.98 -21.02
C SER A 313 -11.44 22.46 -21.30
N LYS A 314 -11.69 22.08 -22.56
CA LYS A 314 -11.50 20.68 -23.00
C LYS A 314 -10.04 20.22 -22.92
N ASN A 315 -9.13 21.18 -22.82
CA ASN A 315 -7.69 20.98 -22.89
C ASN A 315 -6.96 21.33 -21.58
N ASP A 316 -7.65 22.02 -20.65
CA ASP A 316 -7.01 22.61 -19.47
C ASP A 316 -7.65 22.13 -18.18
N ASP A 317 -6.87 21.46 -17.35
CA ASP A 317 -7.22 21.03 -16.02
C ASP A 317 -6.39 21.79 -14.98
N LEU A 318 -7.06 22.36 -13.99
CA LEU A 318 -6.46 23.03 -12.83
C LEU A 318 -6.86 22.28 -11.58
N THR A 319 -5.90 21.71 -10.87
CA THR A 319 -6.15 20.98 -9.62
C THR A 319 -5.50 21.70 -8.44
N LEU A 320 -6.28 21.90 -7.39
CA LEU A 320 -5.82 22.32 -6.07
C LEU A 320 -6.18 21.25 -5.08
N SER A 321 -5.21 20.73 -4.34
CA SER A 321 -5.45 19.75 -3.31
C SER A 321 -4.68 20.05 -2.03
N GLY A 322 -5.21 19.59 -0.90
CA GLY A 322 -4.57 19.77 0.39
C GLY A 322 -4.85 18.63 1.34
N MET A 323 -3.93 18.47 2.30
CA MET A 323 -4.05 17.49 3.38
C MET A 323 -3.63 18.13 4.70
N LEU A 324 -4.41 17.87 5.72
CA LEU A 324 -4.13 18.21 7.10
C LEU A 324 -4.14 16.93 7.91
N MET A 325 -3.06 16.71 8.66
CA MET A 325 -3.05 15.69 9.70
C MET A 325 -2.70 16.34 11.03
N ARG A 326 -3.48 16.01 12.05
CA ARG A 326 -3.21 16.40 13.42
C ARG A 326 -3.40 15.18 14.30
N GLY A 327 -2.36 14.87 15.06
CA GLY A 327 -2.41 13.73 15.95
C GLY A 327 -1.57 13.94 17.17
N GLY A 328 -1.74 13.05 18.12
CA GLY A 328 -0.92 12.99 19.30
C GLY A 328 -1.12 11.67 20.02
N GLY A 329 -0.17 11.35 20.84
CA GLY A 329 -0.17 10.14 21.62
C GLY A 329 0.50 10.31 22.96
N ARG A 330 0.28 9.32 23.79
CA ARG A 330 1.00 9.15 25.05
C ARG A 330 1.49 7.71 25.13
N SER A 331 2.64 7.52 25.71
CA SER A 331 3.11 6.18 26.05
C SER A 331 3.68 6.16 27.46
N ASN A 332 3.44 5.05 28.15
CA ASN A 332 4.06 4.78 29.44
C ASN A 332 4.70 3.41 29.35
N SER A 333 5.96 3.30 29.76
CA SER A 333 6.64 2.03 29.89
C SER A 333 7.41 1.97 31.22
N PHE A 334 7.40 0.78 31.79
CA PHE A 334 8.28 0.45 32.92
C PHE A 334 9.23 -0.63 32.45
N THR A 335 10.52 -0.43 32.68
CA THR A 335 11.59 -1.30 32.22
C THR A 335 12.61 -1.52 33.32
N PRO A 336 12.56 -2.62 34.04
CA PRO A 336 13.61 -3.04 34.93
C PRO A 336 14.78 -3.62 34.12
N TYR A 337 15.95 -3.06 34.26
CA TYR A 337 17.23 -3.55 33.73
C TYR A 337 17.98 -4.21 34.86
N ILE A 338 18.34 -5.46 34.68
CA ILE A 338 19.13 -6.25 35.67
C ILE A 338 20.52 -6.45 35.06
N TYR A 339 21.53 -6.00 35.78
CA TYR A 339 22.95 -6.12 35.42
C TYR A 339 23.63 -7.06 36.40
N THR A 340 24.10 -8.18 35.90
CA THR A 340 24.90 -9.14 36.69
C THR A 340 26.35 -9.03 36.24
N ALA A 341 27.23 -8.69 37.16
CA ALA A 341 28.65 -8.52 36.93
C ALA A 341 29.31 -9.84 36.47
N VAL A 342 30.08 -9.77 35.41
CA VAL A 342 30.88 -10.89 34.89
C VAL A 342 32.34 -10.69 35.22
N ARG A 343 32.78 -9.42 35.27
CA ARG A 343 34.18 -9.03 35.60
C ARG A 343 34.34 -8.80 37.08
N GLU A 344 35.38 -9.37 37.66
CA GLU A 344 35.76 -9.16 39.06
C GLU A 344 35.97 -7.65 39.36
N GLY A 345 35.51 -7.21 40.52
CA GLY A 345 35.55 -5.81 40.97
C GLY A 345 34.36 -4.94 40.50
N LEU A 346 33.39 -5.52 39.82
CA LEU A 346 32.12 -4.87 39.50
C LEU A 346 31.01 -5.38 40.39
N ASN A 347 30.05 -4.53 40.73
CA ASN A 347 28.89 -4.88 41.55
C ASN A 347 27.68 -5.16 40.64
N ASP A 348 26.83 -6.08 41.08
CA ASP A 348 25.49 -6.25 40.50
C ASP A 348 24.65 -5.00 40.77
N TYR A 349 23.89 -4.56 39.80
CA TYR A 349 22.95 -3.48 40.02
C TYR A 349 21.65 -3.68 39.18
N ARG A 350 20.60 -2.99 39.64
CA ARG A 350 19.30 -2.96 38.95
C ARG A 350 18.96 -1.49 38.67
N LEU A 351 18.62 -1.20 37.44
CA LEU A 351 18.10 0.09 37.01
C LEU A 351 16.61 -0.05 36.64
N ASP A 352 15.75 0.56 37.45
CA ASP A 352 14.32 0.65 37.15
C ASP A 352 14.00 1.95 36.45
N ARG A 353 13.65 1.89 35.17
CA ARG A 353 13.31 3.07 34.37
C ARG A 353 11.80 3.15 34.11
N LEU A 354 11.19 4.24 34.56
CA LEU A 354 9.84 4.64 34.16
C LEU A 354 9.95 5.71 33.07
N THR A 355 9.41 5.40 31.89
CA THR A 355 9.37 6.34 30.78
C THR A 355 7.92 6.78 30.52
N ARG A 356 7.71 8.08 30.43
CA ARG A 356 6.46 8.69 29.99
C ARG A 356 6.74 9.56 28.79
N SER A 357 5.93 9.42 27.74
CA SER A 357 6.08 10.26 26.54
C SER A 357 4.72 10.82 26.12
N LYS A 358 4.75 12.04 25.64
CA LYS A 358 3.63 12.73 25.01
C LYS A 358 4.10 13.30 23.68
N ASP A 359 3.46 12.89 22.59
CA ASP A 359 3.77 13.36 21.25
C ASP A 359 2.59 14.13 20.67
N GLU A 360 2.85 15.26 20.03
CA GLU A 360 1.90 15.99 19.19
C GLU A 360 2.48 16.15 17.79
N MET A 361 1.72 15.82 16.77
CA MET A 361 2.14 15.87 15.38
C MET A 361 1.16 16.67 14.55
N GLN A 362 1.67 17.51 13.66
CA GLN A 362 0.91 18.27 12.68
C GLN A 362 1.61 18.17 11.32
N MET A 363 0.84 17.87 10.29
CA MET A 363 1.30 17.87 8.91
C MET A 363 0.34 18.66 8.04
N TYR A 364 0.90 19.54 7.26
CA TYR A 364 0.21 20.33 6.24
C TYR A 364 0.83 19.98 4.88
N TYR A 365 0.00 19.73 3.92
CA TYR A 365 0.40 19.51 2.53
C TYR A 365 -0.54 20.27 1.62
N GLY A 366 0.02 20.97 0.63
CA GLY A 366 -0.70 21.65 -0.42
C GLY A 366 -0.08 21.35 -1.77
N GLU A 367 -0.90 21.18 -2.79
CA GLU A 367 -0.48 20.88 -4.15
C GLU A 367 -1.31 21.69 -5.11
N PHE A 368 -0.63 22.29 -6.09
CA PHE A 368 -1.20 22.86 -7.29
C PHE A 368 -0.70 22.07 -8.49
N ASN A 369 -1.62 21.71 -9.38
CA ASN A 369 -1.29 21.04 -10.64
C ASN A 369 -2.05 21.74 -11.78
N TYR A 370 -1.35 21.97 -12.87
CA TYR A 370 -1.91 22.45 -14.13
C TYR A 370 -1.50 21.50 -15.25
N ARG A 371 -2.50 20.97 -15.96
CA ARG A 371 -2.29 20.14 -17.15
C ARG A 371 -2.92 20.82 -18.34
N HIS A 372 -2.13 20.97 -19.41
CA HIS A 372 -2.58 21.36 -20.72
C HIS A 372 -2.41 20.21 -21.71
N THR A 373 -3.50 19.86 -22.41
CA THR A 373 -3.54 18.76 -23.38
C THR A 373 -3.60 19.35 -24.79
N PHE A 374 -2.52 19.24 -25.56
CA PHE A 374 -2.45 19.74 -26.93
C PHE A 374 -3.24 18.87 -27.91
N GLY A 375 -3.46 17.60 -27.58
CA GLY A 375 -4.15 16.65 -28.44
C GLY A 375 -4.15 15.26 -27.81
N LYS A 376 -4.52 14.25 -28.58
CA LYS A 376 -4.58 12.88 -28.09
C LYS A 376 -3.19 12.40 -27.69
N ARG A 377 -2.95 12.13 -26.38
CA ARG A 377 -1.65 11.70 -25.83
C ARG A 377 -0.50 12.70 -26.02
N HIS A 378 -0.80 14.00 -26.00
CA HIS A 378 0.18 15.05 -26.05
C HIS A 378 -0.18 16.12 -25.03
N PHE A 379 0.59 16.21 -23.94
CA PHE A 379 0.31 17.13 -22.83
C PHE A 379 1.59 17.64 -22.15
N ILE A 380 1.42 18.73 -21.43
CA ILE A 380 2.36 19.25 -20.46
C ILE A 380 1.68 19.28 -19.10
N ASP A 381 2.38 18.86 -18.05
CA ASP A 381 1.88 18.78 -16.68
C ASP A 381 2.84 19.52 -15.75
N PHE A 382 2.36 20.56 -15.11
CA PHE A 382 3.10 21.32 -14.10
C PHE A 382 2.54 21.02 -12.73
N THR A 383 3.41 20.63 -11.78
CA THR A 383 3.05 20.40 -10.38
C THR A 383 3.95 21.22 -9.47
N ALA A 384 3.36 21.87 -8.51
CA ALA A 384 4.06 22.49 -7.38
C ALA A 384 3.41 22.03 -6.09
N ASP A 385 4.21 21.49 -5.17
CA ASP A 385 3.72 21.09 -3.86
C ASP A 385 4.62 21.57 -2.73
N MET A 386 4.00 21.70 -1.58
CA MET A 386 4.67 22.08 -0.34
C MET A 386 4.11 21.27 0.82
N SER A 387 5.00 20.78 1.67
CA SER A 387 4.64 20.14 2.92
C SER A 387 5.38 20.76 4.11
N LYS A 388 4.71 20.77 5.25
CA LYS A 388 5.30 21.12 6.54
C LYS A 388 4.89 20.08 7.56
N TRP A 389 5.88 19.48 8.19
CA TRP A 389 5.67 18.52 9.25
C TRP A 389 6.30 19.04 10.54
N LYS A 390 5.51 19.04 11.61
CA LYS A 390 5.94 19.40 12.96
C LYS A 390 5.65 18.23 13.89
N MET A 391 6.59 17.95 14.77
CA MET A 391 6.38 17.03 15.88
C MET A 391 6.95 17.67 17.16
N ASP A 392 6.09 17.74 18.17
CA ASP A 392 6.44 18.15 19.52
C ASP A 392 6.33 16.93 20.41
N GLY A 393 7.46 16.45 20.92
CA GLY A 393 7.56 15.31 21.82
C GLY A 393 8.11 15.75 23.17
N ASP A 394 7.44 15.35 24.24
CA ASP A 394 7.91 15.53 25.60
C ASP A 394 8.17 14.13 26.18
N ASN A 395 9.41 13.91 26.65
CA ASN A 395 9.82 12.64 27.20
C ASN A 395 10.35 12.84 28.63
N TRP A 396 9.80 12.07 29.55
CA TRP A 396 10.20 12.06 30.96
C TRP A 396 10.74 10.66 31.30
N TYR A 397 11.91 10.64 31.90
CA TYR A 397 12.55 9.41 32.40
C TYR A 397 12.74 9.55 33.90
N GLN A 398 12.39 8.52 34.62
CA GLN A 398 12.61 8.41 36.05
C GLN A 398 13.36 7.11 36.29
N ASP A 399 14.61 7.24 36.69
CA ASP A 399 15.53 6.15 36.94
C ASP A 399 15.75 5.97 38.43
N SER A 400 15.74 4.72 38.86
CA SER A 400 16.20 4.30 40.20
C SER A 400 17.23 3.20 40.02
N THR A 401 18.47 3.49 40.37
CA THR A 401 19.57 2.52 40.32
C THR A 401 19.85 2.01 41.71
N VAL A 402 19.78 0.69 41.90
CA VAL A 402 20.07 -0.01 43.15
C VAL A 402 21.30 -0.88 42.94
N THR A 403 22.39 -0.53 43.53
CA THR A 403 23.69 -1.23 43.44
C THR A 403 23.92 -2.12 44.68
N SER A 404 24.16 -3.42 44.45
CA SER A 404 24.52 -4.33 45.52
C SER A 404 25.97 -4.19 45.92
N LEU A 405 26.23 -3.84 47.21
CA LEU A 405 27.57 -3.66 47.73
C LEU A 405 28.13 -4.95 48.41
N GLY A 406 27.40 -6.06 48.32
CA GLY A 406 27.79 -7.35 48.90
C GLY A 406 26.86 -7.83 50.00
N TYR A 407 27.10 -9.06 50.50
CA TYR A 407 26.25 -9.68 51.52
C TYR A 407 26.30 -8.93 52.85
N GLY A 408 25.14 -8.50 53.35
CA GLY A 408 24.98 -7.82 54.63
C GLY A 408 25.30 -6.32 54.60
N VAL A 409 25.54 -5.73 53.40
CA VAL A 409 25.71 -4.31 53.21
C VAL A 409 24.45 -3.74 52.61
N GLU A 410 23.96 -2.61 53.13
CA GLU A 410 22.82 -1.91 52.53
C GLU A 410 23.18 -1.48 51.12
N PRO A 411 22.27 -1.68 50.14
CA PRO A 411 22.49 -1.30 48.73
C PRO A 411 22.56 0.22 48.62
N ASP A 412 23.41 0.68 47.70
CA ASP A 412 23.43 2.06 47.29
C ASP A 412 22.29 2.33 46.32
N VAL A 413 21.54 3.42 46.56
CA VAL A 413 20.36 3.78 45.75
C VAL A 413 20.52 5.18 45.19
N ASP A 414 20.56 5.26 43.88
CA ASP A 414 20.68 6.48 43.11
C ASP A 414 19.40 6.80 42.33
N TYR A 415 19.05 8.06 42.22
CA TYR A 415 17.87 8.54 41.52
C TYR A 415 18.26 9.56 40.47
N GLU A 416 17.66 9.41 39.25
CA GLU A 416 17.82 10.36 38.17
C GLU A 416 16.46 10.66 37.54
N TYR A 417 16.16 11.96 37.43
CA TYR A 417 15.01 12.42 36.67
C TYR A 417 15.50 13.20 35.47
N GLN A 418 14.97 12.87 34.28
CA GLN A 418 15.30 13.57 33.03
C GLN A 418 14.02 14.00 32.31
N TYR A 419 14.03 15.22 31.79
CA TYR A 419 13.04 15.75 30.88
C TYR A 419 13.72 16.11 29.56
N ARG A 420 13.29 15.50 28.45
CA ARG A 420 13.86 15.69 27.11
C ARG A 420 12.80 16.09 26.10
N PRO A 421 12.52 17.39 25.94
CA PRO A 421 11.70 17.88 24.88
C PRO A 421 12.39 17.71 23.53
N GLN A 422 11.63 17.26 22.54
CA GLN A 422 12.07 17.14 21.15
C GLN A 422 11.13 17.93 20.27
N ARG A 423 11.68 18.80 19.44
CA ARG A 423 10.91 19.62 18.51
C ARG A 423 11.46 19.39 17.11
N ILE A 424 10.63 18.86 16.21
CA ILE A 424 10.99 18.59 14.82
C ILE A 424 10.16 19.51 13.94
N ASN A 425 10.83 20.21 13.02
CA ASN A 425 10.18 21.09 12.05
C ASN A 425 10.81 20.87 10.68
N ASN A 426 10.10 20.13 9.83
CA ASN A 426 10.54 19.80 8.47
C ASN A 426 9.65 20.52 7.46
N ARG A 427 10.27 21.10 6.43
CA ARG A 427 9.62 21.69 5.28
C ARG A 427 10.18 21.05 4.02
N ARG A 428 9.31 20.74 3.10
CA ARG A 428 9.69 20.24 1.78
C ARG A 428 8.84 20.92 0.72
N SER A 429 9.46 21.31 -0.38
CA SER A 429 8.80 21.85 -1.56
C SER A 429 9.30 21.12 -2.79
N GLU A 430 8.41 20.85 -3.72
CA GLU A 430 8.75 20.21 -4.98
C GLU A 430 8.10 20.97 -6.13
N ILE A 431 8.85 21.13 -7.21
CA ILE A 431 8.37 21.65 -8.49
C ILE A 431 8.69 20.61 -9.55
N LYS A 432 7.71 20.25 -10.35
CA LYS A 432 7.86 19.26 -11.40
C LYS A 432 7.18 19.74 -12.68
N LEU A 433 7.85 19.55 -13.81
CA LEU A 433 7.35 19.83 -15.14
C LEU A 433 7.55 18.58 -15.99
N ASP A 434 6.47 17.96 -16.40
CA ASP A 434 6.44 16.77 -17.25
C ASP A 434 5.91 17.13 -18.64
N TYR A 435 6.58 16.69 -19.68
CA TYR A 435 6.13 16.72 -21.05
C TYR A 435 6.01 15.29 -21.58
N GLU A 436 4.87 14.97 -22.20
CA GLU A 436 4.63 13.70 -22.85
C GLU A 436 4.04 13.91 -24.24
N ASN A 437 4.58 13.21 -25.22
CA ASN A 437 4.09 13.26 -26.59
C ASN A 437 4.18 11.88 -27.27
N GLN A 438 3.05 11.39 -27.71
CA GLN A 438 2.94 10.25 -28.61
C GLN A 438 3.11 10.76 -30.04
N ILE A 439 4.35 10.74 -30.55
CA ILE A 439 4.71 11.28 -31.88
C ILE A 439 4.05 10.47 -32.99
N THR A 440 4.08 9.15 -32.88
CA THR A 440 3.36 8.20 -33.72
C THR A 440 2.67 7.14 -32.86
N ASP A 441 1.89 6.26 -33.43
CA ASP A 441 1.28 5.16 -32.67
C ASP A 441 2.32 4.25 -31.99
N ASP A 442 3.55 4.21 -32.52
CA ASP A 442 4.63 3.37 -32.02
C ASP A 442 5.70 4.14 -31.24
N LEU A 443 5.79 5.48 -31.38
CA LEU A 443 6.87 6.28 -30.81
C LEU A 443 6.32 7.29 -29.80
N LYS A 444 6.77 7.16 -28.53
CA LYS A 444 6.45 8.09 -27.44
C LYS A 444 7.75 8.68 -26.87
N ILE A 445 7.75 9.98 -26.62
CA ILE A 445 8.80 10.69 -25.89
C ILE A 445 8.22 11.30 -24.61
N GLU A 446 8.97 11.22 -23.55
CA GLU A 446 8.74 11.91 -22.30
C GLU A 446 10.00 12.66 -21.90
N ALA A 447 9.84 13.86 -21.38
CA ALA A 447 10.94 14.65 -20.82
C ALA A 447 10.42 15.47 -19.64
N GLY A 448 11.28 15.81 -18.71
CA GLY A 448 10.83 16.62 -17.59
C GLY A 448 11.98 17.15 -16.74
N TYR A 449 11.57 18.04 -15.84
CA TYR A 449 12.41 18.64 -14.82
C TYR A 449 11.75 18.50 -13.45
N GLN A 450 12.55 18.22 -12.43
CA GLN A 450 12.13 18.14 -11.05
C GLN A 450 13.12 18.87 -10.16
N ALA A 451 12.63 19.76 -9.29
CA ALA A 451 13.39 20.35 -8.21
C ALA A 451 12.75 20.00 -6.88
N ASN A 452 13.55 19.65 -5.89
CA ASN A 452 13.10 19.32 -4.55
C ASN A 452 13.98 20.02 -3.52
N PHE A 453 13.36 20.75 -2.60
CA PHE A 453 14.00 21.51 -1.54
C PHE A 453 13.50 20.98 -0.20
N SER A 454 14.41 20.62 0.69
CA SER A 454 14.08 20.13 2.02
C SER A 454 14.88 20.87 3.08
N HIS A 455 14.20 21.31 4.14
CA HIS A 455 14.80 21.94 5.31
C HIS A 455 14.27 21.23 6.56
N GLU A 456 15.18 20.75 7.39
CA GLU A 456 14.90 20.15 8.69
C GLU A 456 15.62 20.91 9.77
N ASN A 457 14.92 21.20 10.89
CA ASN A 457 15.51 21.81 12.08
C ASN A 457 14.97 21.05 13.30
N THR A 458 15.88 20.39 14.00
CA THR A 458 15.56 19.50 15.12
C THR A 458 16.37 19.89 16.35
N PRO A 459 15.92 20.89 17.13
CA PRO A 459 16.50 21.15 18.47
C PRO A 459 16.07 20.04 19.43
N GLN A 460 17.01 19.59 20.23
CA GLN A 460 16.84 18.67 21.34
C GLN A 460 17.45 19.29 22.59
N GLU A 461 16.64 19.46 23.61
CA GLU A 461 17.05 19.95 24.94
C GLU A 461 16.99 18.78 25.92
N SER A 462 17.73 18.90 27.02
CA SER A 462 17.71 17.95 28.13
C SER A 462 17.79 18.70 29.44
N PHE A 463 17.01 18.26 30.40
CA PHE A 463 17.00 18.77 31.76
C PHE A 463 17.13 17.59 32.70
N ILE A 464 17.94 17.75 33.76
CA ILE A 464 18.27 16.69 34.69
C ILE A 464 18.11 17.15 36.13
N ASP A 465 17.65 16.26 37.01
CA ASP A 465 17.62 16.41 38.44
C ASP A 465 18.01 15.06 39.09
N ASN A 466 19.16 15.03 39.74
CA ASN A 466 19.70 13.86 40.43
C ASN A 466 19.40 13.88 41.93
N THR A 467 18.73 14.94 42.45
CA THR A 467 18.52 15.15 43.87
C THR A 467 17.16 14.63 44.35
N THR A 468 16.18 14.63 43.47
CA THR A 468 14.81 14.31 43.85
C THR A 468 14.17 13.31 42.90
N TRP A 469 13.70 12.21 43.42
CA TRP A 469 12.93 11.21 42.64
C TRP A 469 11.57 11.78 42.22
N GLY A 470 11.35 11.86 40.90
CA GLY A 470 10.12 12.37 40.35
C GLY A 470 9.94 13.86 40.45
N GLY A 471 11.00 14.61 40.71
CA GLY A 471 11.04 16.07 40.70
C GLY A 471 10.77 16.63 39.29
N SER A 472 10.54 17.93 39.20
CA SER A 472 10.61 18.64 37.91
C SER A 472 12.09 18.92 37.63
N ALA A 473 12.60 18.46 36.48
CA ALA A 473 13.95 18.73 36.06
C ALA A 473 14.27 20.23 36.14
N ALA A 474 15.16 20.62 36.99
CA ALA A 474 15.40 22.01 37.32
C ALA A 474 16.60 22.60 36.59
N GLU A 475 17.57 21.79 36.18
CA GLU A 475 18.82 22.25 35.56
C GLU A 475 18.91 21.73 34.11
N GLU A 476 19.35 22.63 33.25
CA GLU A 476 19.66 22.34 31.87
C GLU A 476 20.88 21.43 31.75
N ASP A 477 20.72 20.29 31.15
CA ASP A 477 21.78 19.35 30.88
C ASP A 477 22.45 19.68 29.54
N LYS A 478 23.40 20.58 29.59
CA LYS A 478 24.12 21.09 28.44
C LYS A 478 24.81 19.99 27.62
N LYS A 479 25.21 18.90 28.26
CA LYS A 479 25.88 17.76 27.61
C LYS A 479 24.99 17.07 26.58
N TYR A 480 23.69 17.07 26.80
CA TYR A 480 22.72 16.41 25.92
C TYR A 480 21.91 17.40 25.07
N PHE A 481 22.30 18.69 25.05
CA PHE A 481 21.75 19.61 24.08
C PHE A 481 22.29 19.33 22.68
N ASN A 482 21.41 19.33 21.68
CA ASN A 482 21.80 19.33 20.26
C ASN A 482 20.77 20.08 19.43
N ARG A 483 21.24 20.88 18.49
CA ARG A 483 20.41 21.40 17.40
C ARG A 483 21.00 20.94 16.08
N PHE A 484 20.22 20.17 15.36
CA PHE A 484 20.61 19.67 14.04
C PHE A 484 19.79 20.35 12.96
N ILE A 485 20.48 20.90 11.94
CA ILE A 485 19.91 21.52 10.77
C ILE A 485 20.37 20.73 9.54
N TYR A 486 19.42 20.39 8.68
CA TYR A 486 19.67 19.67 7.44
C TYR A 486 18.97 20.36 6.29
N ASP A 487 19.74 20.81 5.29
CA ASP A 487 19.25 21.39 4.05
C ASP A 487 19.63 20.52 2.87
N GLN A 488 18.70 20.33 1.98
CA GLN A 488 18.89 19.55 0.76
C GLN A 488 18.25 20.26 -0.44
N ASP A 489 19.03 20.43 -1.50
CA ASP A 489 18.58 20.85 -2.81
C ASP A 489 18.83 19.74 -3.84
N LEU A 490 17.82 19.37 -4.59
CA LEU A 490 17.89 18.39 -5.66
C LEU A 490 17.33 18.97 -6.93
N HIS A 491 18.09 18.90 -8.01
CA HIS A 491 17.65 19.26 -9.37
C HIS A 491 17.85 18.05 -10.28
N ALA A 492 16.82 17.70 -11.05
CA ALA A 492 16.86 16.55 -11.93
C ALA A 492 16.25 16.87 -13.29
N PHE A 493 16.91 16.40 -14.35
CA PHE A 493 16.39 16.39 -15.70
C PHE A 493 16.30 14.94 -16.18
N TYR A 494 15.22 14.60 -16.86
CA TYR A 494 15.07 13.28 -17.42
C TYR A 494 14.44 13.29 -18.81
N THR A 495 14.73 12.22 -19.54
CA THR A 495 14.06 11.90 -20.81
C THR A 495 13.86 10.40 -20.92
N THR A 496 12.75 9.97 -21.51
CA THR A 496 12.45 8.59 -21.90
C THR A 496 11.98 8.53 -23.33
N LEU A 497 12.44 7.54 -24.06
CA LEU A 497 11.99 7.21 -25.41
C LEU A 497 11.40 5.80 -25.37
N SER A 498 10.15 5.67 -25.77
CA SER A 498 9.45 4.39 -25.89
C SER A 498 9.12 4.12 -27.35
N TYR A 499 9.48 2.92 -27.82
CA TYR A 499 9.22 2.51 -29.18
C TYR A 499 8.64 1.10 -29.23
N LYS A 500 7.62 0.92 -30.07
CA LYS A 500 6.97 -0.37 -30.32
C LYS A 500 7.40 -0.92 -31.68
N LEU A 501 7.94 -2.14 -31.67
CA LEU A 501 8.31 -2.88 -32.85
C LEU A 501 7.47 -4.17 -32.92
N GLY A 502 6.29 -4.09 -33.49
CA GLY A 502 5.34 -5.21 -33.50
C GLY A 502 5.01 -5.72 -32.09
N PRO A 503 5.34 -6.96 -31.72
CA PRO A 503 5.08 -7.50 -30.39
C PRO A 503 6.11 -7.09 -29.33
N VAL A 504 7.16 -6.33 -29.73
CA VAL A 504 8.24 -5.91 -28.83
C VAL A 504 8.09 -4.43 -28.51
N GLY A 505 8.03 -4.09 -27.22
CA GLY A 505 8.12 -2.72 -26.72
C GLY A 505 9.47 -2.46 -26.07
N ILE A 506 10.09 -1.33 -26.38
CA ILE A 506 11.37 -0.91 -25.80
C ILE A 506 11.19 0.48 -25.21
N MET A 507 11.65 0.70 -23.98
CA MET A 507 11.71 2.00 -23.35
C MET A 507 13.12 2.22 -22.80
N ALA A 508 13.78 3.28 -23.25
CA ALA A 508 15.08 3.72 -22.76
C ALA A 508 14.94 5.10 -22.11
N GLY A 509 15.59 5.29 -20.99
CA GLY A 509 15.53 6.57 -20.28
C GLY A 509 16.87 6.92 -19.64
N LEU A 510 17.09 8.22 -19.49
CA LEU A 510 18.24 8.78 -18.80
C LEU A 510 17.77 9.90 -17.89
N ARG A 511 18.25 9.90 -16.65
CA ARG A 511 18.02 10.94 -15.67
C ARG A 511 19.37 11.42 -15.12
N GLY A 512 19.58 12.75 -15.08
CA GLY A 512 20.70 13.39 -14.43
C GLY A 512 20.21 14.09 -13.16
N GLU A 513 20.86 13.85 -12.02
CA GLU A 513 20.55 14.51 -10.76
C GLU A 513 21.77 15.27 -10.23
N TYR A 514 21.57 16.55 -9.90
CA TYR A 514 22.46 17.37 -9.09
C TYR A 514 21.88 17.48 -7.70
N TRP A 515 22.61 17.02 -6.69
CA TRP A 515 22.19 17.00 -5.30
C TRP A 515 23.20 17.73 -4.44
N ARG A 516 22.72 18.73 -3.67
CA ARG A 516 23.48 19.45 -2.66
C ARG A 516 22.92 19.14 -1.29
N VAL A 517 23.79 18.86 -0.33
CA VAL A 517 23.46 18.68 1.08
C VAL A 517 24.30 19.61 1.94
N ASN A 518 23.66 20.22 2.93
CA ASN A 518 24.27 21.03 3.96
C ASN A 518 23.77 20.53 5.33
N THR A 519 24.69 20.24 6.26
CA THR A 519 24.33 19.86 7.63
C THR A 519 25.08 20.71 8.63
N GLU A 520 24.39 21.09 9.70
CA GLU A 520 24.91 21.82 10.81
C GLU A 520 24.49 21.16 12.11
N SER A 521 25.39 20.95 13.04
CA SER A 521 25.12 20.38 14.36
C SER A 521 25.72 21.26 15.41
N TYR A 522 24.91 21.71 16.35
CA TYR A 522 25.36 22.64 17.40
C TYR A 522 25.23 21.99 18.77
N THR A 523 26.32 22.10 19.57
CA THR A 523 26.28 21.87 21.01
C THR A 523 25.61 23.06 21.71
N TRP A 524 25.40 22.96 23.00
CA TRP A 524 24.83 24.06 23.81
C TRP A 524 25.65 25.33 23.69
N GLU A 525 27.00 25.25 23.81
CA GLU A 525 27.92 26.37 23.70
C GLU A 525 27.86 27.00 22.30
N GLN A 526 27.84 26.17 21.25
CA GLN A 526 27.78 26.64 19.85
C GLN A 526 26.44 27.28 19.51
N GLU A 527 25.35 26.86 20.16
CA GLU A 527 24.04 27.50 20.00
C GLU A 527 24.03 28.93 20.58
N HIS A 528 24.68 29.13 21.75
CA HIS A 528 24.66 30.40 22.45
C HIS A 528 25.81 31.33 22.06
N ASP A 529 26.89 30.78 21.50
CA ASP A 529 28.04 31.56 20.99
C ASP A 529 28.35 31.18 19.54
N ALA A 530 27.96 32.03 18.61
CA ALA A 530 28.16 31.81 17.18
C ALA A 530 29.64 31.74 16.76
N THR A 531 30.58 32.27 17.60
CA THR A 531 32.01 32.21 17.32
C THR A 531 32.60 30.81 17.49
N LEU A 532 31.92 29.94 18.24
CA LEU A 532 32.31 28.56 18.47
C LEU A 532 31.77 27.59 17.41
N ARG A 533 30.94 28.08 16.50
CA ARG A 533 30.29 27.21 15.49
C ARG A 533 31.30 26.70 14.47
N GLU A 534 31.25 25.41 14.23
CA GLU A 534 32.02 24.78 13.18
C GLU A 534 31.45 25.13 11.80
N LYS A 535 32.30 25.02 10.78
CA LYS A 535 31.84 25.22 9.41
C LYS A 535 30.82 24.12 9.03
N PRO A 536 29.70 24.49 8.38
CA PRO A 536 28.73 23.51 7.88
C PRO A 536 29.39 22.44 7.00
N PHE A 537 28.99 21.21 7.21
CA PHE A 537 29.37 20.14 6.28
C PHE A 537 28.56 20.29 4.99
N LYS A 538 29.26 20.54 3.88
CA LYS A 538 28.65 20.74 2.55
C LYS A 538 29.19 19.72 1.55
N LYS A 539 28.29 19.14 0.75
CA LYS A 539 28.65 18.20 -0.29
C LYS A 539 27.73 18.31 -1.51
N ASP A 540 28.32 18.26 -2.69
CA ASP A 540 27.61 18.30 -3.97
C ASP A 540 27.90 17.02 -4.76
N TYR A 541 26.86 16.51 -5.42
CA TYR A 541 26.97 15.32 -6.24
C TYR A 541 26.25 15.51 -7.58
N PHE A 542 26.84 15.09 -8.67
CA PHE A 542 26.18 14.90 -9.94
C PHE A 542 26.24 13.43 -10.35
N GLN A 543 25.08 12.84 -10.71
CA GLN A 543 24.98 11.44 -11.05
C GLN A 543 24.01 11.20 -12.18
N LEU A 544 24.31 10.17 -13.00
CA LEU A 544 23.45 9.72 -14.09
C LEU A 544 22.80 8.37 -13.74
N PHE A 545 21.52 8.25 -14.08
CA PHE A 545 20.66 7.11 -13.81
C PHE A 545 20.02 6.61 -15.10
N PRO A 546 20.69 5.72 -15.84
CA PRO A 546 20.12 5.08 -17.03
C PRO A 546 19.06 4.05 -16.64
N SER A 547 18.10 3.84 -17.54
CA SER A 547 17.07 2.82 -17.45
C SER A 547 16.79 2.22 -18.82
N LEU A 548 16.54 0.91 -18.88
CA LEU A 548 16.18 0.20 -20.10
C LEU A 548 15.13 -0.86 -19.77
N PHE A 549 14.04 -0.86 -20.51
CA PHE A 549 12.96 -1.83 -20.41
C PHE A 549 12.70 -2.41 -21.78
N MET A 550 12.55 -3.71 -21.84
CA MET A 550 12.16 -4.43 -23.04
C MET A 550 11.01 -5.36 -22.68
N SER A 551 9.91 -5.26 -23.38
CA SER A 551 8.77 -6.16 -23.21
C SER A 551 8.48 -6.87 -24.53
N TRP A 552 8.29 -8.18 -24.48
CA TRP A 552 7.93 -8.99 -25.61
C TRP A 552 6.63 -9.73 -25.36
N GLN A 553 5.57 -9.34 -26.09
CA GLN A 553 4.29 -10.03 -26.11
C GLN A 553 4.42 -11.26 -27.00
N MET A 554 4.81 -12.41 -26.42
CA MET A 554 5.05 -13.65 -27.13
C MET A 554 3.77 -14.24 -27.74
N THR A 555 2.68 -14.18 -26.97
CA THR A 555 1.31 -14.54 -27.38
C THR A 555 0.32 -13.62 -26.65
N GLU A 556 -0.96 -13.67 -26.95
CA GLU A 556 -1.99 -12.91 -26.22
C GLU A 556 -1.97 -13.16 -24.70
N SER A 557 -1.48 -14.32 -24.28
CA SER A 557 -1.45 -14.76 -22.89
C SER A 557 -0.07 -14.84 -22.26
N GLN A 558 0.99 -14.53 -23.00
CA GLN A 558 2.37 -14.68 -22.52
C GLN A 558 3.20 -13.44 -22.83
N GLN A 559 3.85 -12.91 -21.81
CA GLN A 559 4.71 -11.73 -21.91
C GLN A 559 6.02 -11.98 -21.20
N LEU A 560 7.12 -11.56 -21.81
CA LEU A 560 8.46 -11.54 -21.23
C LEU A 560 8.93 -10.09 -21.12
N GLN A 561 9.57 -9.73 -19.99
CA GLN A 561 10.18 -8.41 -19.81
C GLN A 561 11.59 -8.54 -19.29
N LEU A 562 12.50 -7.72 -19.82
CA LEU A 562 13.84 -7.50 -19.33
C LEU A 562 13.99 -6.04 -18.93
N ASN A 563 14.38 -5.77 -17.68
CA ASN A 563 14.50 -4.43 -17.13
C ASN A 563 15.90 -4.22 -16.53
N TYR A 564 16.45 -3.05 -16.76
CA TYR A 564 17.66 -2.56 -16.11
C TYR A 564 17.45 -1.13 -15.61
N THR A 565 17.87 -0.85 -14.38
CA THR A 565 17.88 0.50 -13.82
C THR A 565 19.05 0.68 -12.86
N ARG A 566 19.65 1.87 -12.85
CA ARG A 566 20.56 2.33 -11.80
C ARG A 566 19.80 3.23 -10.83
N ARG A 567 20.00 3.02 -9.52
CA ARG A 567 19.30 3.70 -8.43
C ARG A 567 20.27 4.10 -7.35
N LEU A 568 19.82 5.00 -6.44
CA LEU A 568 20.57 5.36 -5.24
C LEU A 568 19.68 5.38 -3.99
N ARG A 569 20.32 5.37 -2.83
CA ARG A 569 19.73 5.72 -1.54
C ARG A 569 20.62 6.76 -0.86
N ARG A 570 20.04 7.91 -0.54
CA ARG A 570 20.71 8.97 0.22
C ARG A 570 20.63 8.68 1.72
N PRO A 571 21.68 9.03 2.50
CA PRO A 571 21.52 9.08 3.95
C PRO A 571 20.50 10.16 4.32
N TRP A 572 19.60 9.86 5.25
CA TRP A 572 18.62 10.82 5.76
C TRP A 572 19.20 11.61 6.95
N GLY A 573 18.61 12.76 7.33
CA GLY A 573 19.14 13.69 8.31
C GLY A 573 19.59 13.04 9.63
N GLY A 574 18.77 12.17 10.22
CA GLY A 574 19.14 11.49 11.46
C GLY A 574 20.33 10.51 11.33
N GLN A 575 20.65 10.01 10.13
CA GLN A 575 21.87 9.22 9.91
C GLN A 575 23.12 10.12 9.80
N LEU A 576 22.95 11.40 9.50
CA LEU A 576 24.02 12.39 9.38
C LEU A 576 24.26 13.17 10.68
N ASN A 577 23.31 13.16 11.61
CA ASN A 577 23.44 13.86 12.90
C ASN A 577 24.42 13.13 13.83
N SER A 578 25.59 13.69 14.05
CA SER A 578 26.64 13.12 14.89
C SER A 578 26.35 13.16 16.41
N PHE A 579 25.25 13.78 16.82
CA PHE A 579 24.87 13.86 18.23
C PHE A 579 24.63 12.45 18.83
N ARG A 580 25.15 12.26 20.04
CA ARG A 580 25.08 11.00 20.80
C ARG A 580 23.78 10.95 21.61
N ASP A 581 22.79 10.22 21.09
CA ASP A 581 21.48 10.03 21.73
C ASP A 581 21.54 8.89 22.75
N THR A 582 21.26 9.22 24.00
CA THR A 582 21.26 8.30 25.16
C THR A 582 19.85 8.05 25.73
N ARG A 583 18.79 8.21 24.91
CA ARG A 583 17.42 7.91 25.36
C ARG A 583 17.22 6.45 25.76
N ASP A 584 17.94 5.56 25.17
CA ASP A 584 18.06 4.17 25.63
C ASP A 584 19.16 4.11 26.70
N ALA A 585 18.83 3.62 27.90
CA ALA A 585 19.78 3.52 29.00
C ALA A 585 20.98 2.60 28.71
N THR A 586 20.90 1.79 27.68
CA THR A 586 21.86 0.73 27.34
C THR A 586 22.62 0.98 26.05
N THR A 587 22.13 1.92 25.23
CA THR A 587 22.64 2.14 23.87
C THR A 587 22.74 3.61 23.54
N VAL A 588 23.92 4.07 23.22
CA VAL A 588 24.21 5.39 22.66
C VAL A 588 24.10 5.30 21.14
N SER A 589 23.16 6.05 20.57
CA SER A 589 22.96 6.08 19.11
C SER A 589 23.40 7.41 18.53
N PHE A 590 24.13 7.40 17.42
CA PHE A 590 24.58 8.61 16.72
C PHE A 590 24.68 8.38 15.22
N GLY A 591 24.60 9.44 14.44
CA GLY A 591 24.79 9.41 13.00
C GLY A 591 26.24 9.66 12.59
N ASN A 592 26.48 9.58 11.29
CA ASN A 592 27.80 9.82 10.68
C ASN A 592 27.64 10.83 9.52
N PRO A 593 28.14 12.07 9.68
CA PRO A 593 28.05 13.10 8.65
C PRO A 593 28.84 12.74 7.37
N LEU A 594 29.80 11.81 7.44
CA LEU A 594 30.63 11.38 6.31
C LEU A 594 29.96 10.36 5.39
N LEU A 595 28.72 9.94 5.68
CA LEU A 595 28.01 8.99 4.84
C LEU A 595 27.83 9.50 3.40
N THR A 596 28.08 8.57 2.46
CA THR A 596 27.84 8.77 1.03
C THR A 596 26.60 8.02 0.59
N PRO A 597 25.95 8.40 -0.53
CA PRO A 597 24.86 7.63 -1.09
C PRO A 597 25.29 6.21 -1.47
N GLU A 598 24.40 5.23 -1.25
CA GLU A 598 24.60 3.87 -1.79
C GLU A 598 24.02 3.80 -3.21
N PHE A 599 24.66 3.01 -4.10
CA PHE A 599 24.24 2.83 -5.49
C PHE A 599 23.90 1.38 -5.78
N SER A 600 22.78 1.17 -6.47
CA SER A 600 22.27 -0.16 -6.82
C SER A 600 22.00 -0.25 -8.31
N ASN A 601 22.53 -1.29 -8.97
CA ASN A 601 22.16 -1.67 -10.33
C ASN A 601 21.18 -2.85 -10.26
N SER A 602 20.02 -2.69 -10.84
CA SER A 602 18.95 -3.69 -10.76
C SER A 602 18.63 -4.24 -12.14
N PHE A 603 18.82 -5.55 -12.30
CA PHE A 603 18.43 -6.31 -13.49
C PHE A 603 17.29 -7.24 -13.12
N SER A 604 16.25 -7.32 -13.93
CA SER A 604 15.17 -8.29 -13.73
C SER A 604 14.64 -8.83 -15.04
N LEU A 605 14.33 -10.14 -15.02
CA LEU A 605 13.64 -10.85 -16.09
C LEU A 605 12.31 -11.33 -15.52
N ASN A 606 11.21 -10.87 -16.12
CA ASN A 606 9.85 -11.17 -15.69
C ASN A 606 9.13 -11.95 -16.80
N TYR A 607 8.52 -13.06 -16.45
CA TYR A 607 7.66 -13.83 -17.34
C TYR A 607 6.25 -13.89 -16.75
N LEU A 608 5.27 -13.39 -17.50
CA LEU A 608 3.85 -13.47 -17.16
C LEU A 608 3.14 -14.41 -18.13
N LYS A 609 2.40 -15.36 -17.57
CA LYS A 609 1.45 -16.17 -18.31
C LYS A 609 0.06 -16.07 -17.69
N THR A 610 -0.93 -15.82 -18.52
CA THR A 610 -2.33 -15.74 -18.09
C THR A 610 -3.14 -16.83 -18.78
N TRP A 611 -4.06 -17.44 -18.04
CA TRP A 611 -5.09 -18.35 -18.51
C TRP A 611 -6.44 -17.79 -18.09
N THR A 612 -7.51 -18.37 -18.51
CA THR A 612 -8.87 -17.91 -18.20
C THR A 612 -9.12 -17.76 -16.69
N GLN A 613 -8.56 -18.65 -15.87
CA GLN A 613 -8.80 -18.70 -14.43
C GLN A 613 -7.51 -18.62 -13.60
N HIS A 614 -6.35 -18.54 -14.26
CA HIS A 614 -5.05 -18.58 -13.59
C HIS A 614 -4.11 -17.53 -14.17
N SER A 615 -3.19 -17.04 -13.35
CA SER A 615 -2.03 -16.26 -13.84
C SER A 615 -0.78 -16.65 -13.07
N LEU A 616 0.33 -16.76 -13.78
CA LEU A 616 1.65 -17.05 -13.25
C LEU A 616 2.60 -15.91 -13.62
N LEU A 617 3.23 -15.29 -12.64
CA LEU A 617 4.32 -14.35 -12.80
C LEU A 617 5.57 -14.96 -12.18
N VAL A 618 6.63 -15.06 -12.95
CA VAL A 618 7.95 -15.47 -12.48
C VAL A 618 8.92 -14.32 -12.74
N SER A 619 9.65 -13.89 -11.72
CA SER A 619 10.61 -12.77 -11.79
C SER A 619 11.96 -13.23 -11.26
N ALA A 620 12.96 -13.30 -12.10
CA ALA A 620 14.35 -13.45 -11.69
C ALA A 620 15.01 -12.07 -11.58
N TYR A 621 15.84 -11.86 -10.56
CA TYR A 621 16.51 -10.58 -10.38
C TYR A 621 17.95 -10.72 -9.89
N TYR A 622 18.78 -9.75 -10.27
CA TYR A 622 20.17 -9.61 -9.86
C TYR A 622 20.44 -8.14 -9.51
N ARG A 623 20.85 -7.88 -8.26
CA ARG A 623 21.01 -6.51 -7.73
C ARG A 623 22.30 -6.39 -6.92
N PRO A 624 23.42 -6.05 -7.54
CA PRO A 624 24.61 -5.57 -6.84
C PRO A 624 24.40 -4.16 -6.33
N THR A 625 24.87 -3.88 -5.10
CA THR A 625 24.81 -2.57 -4.44
C THR A 625 26.19 -2.23 -3.88
N SER A 626 26.67 -1.01 -4.12
CA SER A 626 27.90 -0.46 -3.56
C SER A 626 27.63 0.59 -2.49
N ASP A 627 28.60 0.83 -1.62
CA ASP A 627 28.56 1.83 -0.55
C ASP A 627 27.35 1.66 0.39
N VAL A 628 27.02 0.42 0.70
CA VAL A 628 25.81 0.04 1.45
C VAL A 628 25.81 0.68 2.82
N ILE A 629 24.79 1.49 3.14
CA ILE A 629 24.65 2.12 4.45
C ILE A 629 24.03 1.11 5.42
N GLN A 630 24.83 0.68 6.41
CA GLN A 630 24.41 -0.25 7.45
C GLN A 630 24.60 0.31 8.84
N ARG A 631 23.73 -0.08 9.75
CA ARG A 631 23.87 0.19 11.16
C ARG A 631 24.82 -0.84 11.75
N ILE A 632 25.85 -0.36 12.43
CA ILE A 632 26.82 -1.19 13.17
C ILE A 632 26.72 -0.86 14.65
N SER A 633 26.99 -1.85 15.48
CA SER A 633 26.99 -1.70 16.94
C SER A 633 28.28 -2.29 17.52
N TYR A 634 28.80 -1.62 18.52
CA TYR A 634 29.97 -2.06 19.26
C TYR A 634 29.83 -1.70 20.72
N LYS A 635 30.57 -2.38 21.58
CA LYS A 635 30.65 -2.04 22.98
C LYS A 635 31.83 -1.12 23.21
N ASN A 636 31.59 0.08 23.75
CA ASN A 636 32.66 1.00 24.10
C ASN A 636 33.37 0.49 25.34
N SER A 637 34.70 0.38 25.27
CA SER A 637 35.55 -0.11 26.37
C SER A 637 35.64 0.87 27.53
N ALA A 638 35.43 2.18 27.29
CA ALA A 638 35.60 3.24 28.30
C ALA A 638 34.43 3.29 29.30
N ASP A 639 33.17 3.20 28.82
CA ASP A 639 31.97 3.31 29.64
C ASP A 639 31.13 2.03 29.70
N GLY A 640 31.48 1.02 28.89
CA GLY A 640 30.78 -0.27 28.86
C GLY A 640 29.39 -0.20 28.21
N LEU A 641 28.98 0.93 27.61
CA LEU A 641 27.70 1.07 26.90
C LEU A 641 27.81 0.57 25.47
N PHE A 642 26.65 0.26 24.89
CA PHE A 642 26.56 -0.03 23.47
C PHE A 642 26.49 1.25 22.65
N TYR A 643 27.34 1.35 21.67
CA TYR A 643 27.34 2.41 20.69
C TYR A 643 26.79 1.87 19.38
N SER A 644 25.95 2.65 18.72
CA SER A 644 25.34 2.29 17.45
C SER A 644 25.35 3.45 16.49
N THR A 645 25.97 3.25 15.31
CA THR A 645 26.08 4.28 14.28
C THR A 645 25.82 3.66 12.89
N SER A 646 25.74 4.53 11.87
CA SER A 646 25.63 4.11 10.46
C SER A 646 26.94 4.33 9.73
N MET A 647 27.36 3.35 8.91
CA MET A 647 28.55 3.42 8.09
C MET A 647 28.25 2.93 6.67
N ASN A 648 29.01 3.41 5.67
CA ASN A 648 29.02 2.82 4.34
C ASN A 648 29.88 1.55 4.40
N VAL A 649 29.24 0.39 4.60
CA VAL A 649 29.93 -0.90 4.55
C VAL A 649 30.04 -1.36 3.08
N ALA A 650 31.11 -2.03 2.73
CA ALA A 650 31.52 -2.47 1.39
C ALA A 650 30.42 -2.65 0.33
N LYS A 651 30.14 -3.88 -0.10
CA LYS A 651 29.20 -4.21 -1.17
C LYS A 651 28.19 -5.26 -0.71
N SER A 652 27.02 -5.25 -1.31
CA SER A 652 26.05 -6.32 -1.14
C SER A 652 25.56 -6.83 -2.49
N LEU A 653 25.11 -8.09 -2.52
CA LEU A 653 24.48 -8.72 -3.66
C LEU A 653 23.16 -9.35 -3.20
N SER A 654 22.07 -9.03 -3.89
CA SER A 654 20.80 -9.71 -3.76
C SER A 654 20.40 -10.30 -5.11
N THR A 655 20.28 -11.62 -5.18
CA THR A 655 19.84 -12.33 -6.39
C THR A 655 18.82 -13.39 -6.03
N GLY A 656 17.74 -13.50 -6.80
CA GLY A 656 16.66 -14.40 -6.43
C GLY A 656 15.61 -14.61 -7.50
N LEU A 657 14.64 -15.45 -7.12
CA LEU A 657 13.49 -15.81 -7.93
C LEU A 657 12.21 -15.54 -7.12
N GLU A 658 11.32 -14.77 -7.70
CA GLU A 658 9.99 -14.52 -7.17
C GLU A 658 8.95 -15.19 -8.08
N VAL A 659 8.03 -15.93 -7.47
CA VAL A 659 6.91 -16.58 -8.16
C VAL A 659 5.61 -16.09 -7.55
N THR A 660 4.71 -15.59 -8.37
CA THR A 660 3.33 -15.26 -7.97
C THR A 660 2.36 -16.06 -8.82
N LEU A 661 1.55 -16.87 -8.17
CA LEU A 661 0.52 -17.69 -8.79
C LEU A 661 -0.85 -17.22 -8.28
N LYS A 662 -1.74 -16.87 -9.19
CA LYS A 662 -3.13 -16.58 -8.88
C LYS A 662 -4.01 -17.62 -9.55
N ASN A 663 -4.94 -18.20 -8.77
CA ASN A 663 -5.89 -19.19 -9.21
C ASN A 663 -7.31 -18.77 -8.82
N ASN A 664 -8.24 -18.81 -9.76
CA ASN A 664 -9.67 -18.74 -9.48
C ASN A 664 -10.22 -20.16 -9.59
N LEU A 665 -10.52 -20.78 -8.45
CA LEU A 665 -10.96 -22.16 -8.36
C LEU A 665 -12.47 -22.18 -8.15
N PHE A 666 -13.16 -22.99 -8.94
CA PHE A 666 -14.62 -23.19 -8.84
C PHE A 666 -15.44 -21.89 -8.90
N ARG A 667 -14.88 -20.78 -9.40
CA ARG A 667 -15.45 -19.42 -9.44
C ARG A 667 -15.82 -18.81 -8.07
N ILE A 668 -15.54 -19.51 -6.98
CA ILE A 668 -15.86 -19.09 -5.61
C ILE A 668 -14.62 -18.91 -4.74
N LEU A 669 -13.49 -19.49 -5.11
CA LEU A 669 -12.24 -19.42 -4.35
C LEU A 669 -11.15 -18.77 -5.19
N ASP A 670 -10.75 -17.56 -4.80
CA ASP A 670 -9.54 -16.89 -5.30
C ASP A 670 -8.37 -17.22 -4.39
N LEU A 671 -7.34 -17.86 -4.94
CA LEU A 671 -6.12 -18.22 -4.25
C LEU A 671 -4.95 -17.47 -4.89
N THR A 672 -4.29 -16.59 -4.13
CA THR A 672 -3.06 -15.93 -4.54
C THR A 672 -1.92 -16.45 -3.67
N THR A 673 -0.92 -17.05 -4.29
CA THR A 673 0.30 -17.53 -3.64
C THR A 673 1.49 -16.80 -4.20
N SER A 674 2.32 -16.21 -3.36
CA SER A 674 3.60 -15.63 -3.74
C SER A 674 4.71 -16.20 -2.90
N ALA A 675 5.84 -16.48 -3.52
CA ALA A 675 7.07 -16.92 -2.87
C ALA A 675 8.26 -16.19 -3.49
N ASN A 676 9.17 -15.71 -2.66
CA ASN A 676 10.43 -15.10 -3.07
C ASN A 676 11.57 -15.82 -2.37
N ALA A 677 12.44 -16.44 -3.15
CA ALA A 677 13.62 -17.13 -2.66
C ALA A 677 14.85 -16.41 -3.21
N TYR A 678 15.76 -16.03 -2.32
CA TYR A 678 16.92 -15.23 -2.73
C TYR A 678 18.17 -15.53 -1.91
N TYR A 679 19.28 -15.37 -2.59
CA TYR A 679 20.61 -15.33 -2.01
C TYR A 679 20.97 -13.87 -1.73
N TYR A 680 21.35 -13.59 -0.48
CA TYR A 680 21.86 -12.30 -0.06
C TYR A 680 23.29 -12.47 0.44
N LYS A 681 24.19 -11.63 -0.05
CA LYS A 681 25.58 -11.56 0.38
C LYS A 681 25.88 -10.12 0.82
N LEU A 682 26.56 -9.97 1.95
CA LEU A 682 27.13 -8.72 2.42
C LEU A 682 28.64 -8.97 2.62
N ASP A 683 29.46 -8.09 2.07
CA ASP A 683 30.90 -8.18 2.28
C ASP A 683 31.27 -7.76 3.72
N GLY A 684 32.37 -8.25 4.23
CA GLY A 684 32.89 -7.89 5.53
C GLY A 684 33.41 -6.44 5.57
N PHE A 685 33.52 -5.91 6.77
CA PHE A 685 34.02 -4.56 7.00
C PHE A 685 34.93 -4.50 8.26
N ALA A 686 35.81 -3.49 8.32
CA ALA A 686 36.59 -3.12 9.48
C ALA A 686 36.70 -1.59 9.52
N TYR A 687 36.32 -0.98 10.62
CA TYR A 687 36.36 0.48 10.83
C TYR A 687 36.93 0.80 12.20
N ASP A 688 37.79 1.80 12.26
CA ASP A 688 38.24 2.37 13.54
C ASP A 688 37.26 3.46 13.97
N ILE A 689 36.57 3.26 15.09
CA ILE A 689 35.58 4.16 15.66
C ILE A 689 35.93 4.38 17.15
N ASP A 690 36.12 5.63 17.55
CA ASP A 690 36.52 5.99 18.92
C ASP A 690 37.75 5.20 19.41
N GLY A 691 38.71 4.94 18.50
CA GLY A 691 39.95 4.21 18.82
C GLY A 691 39.78 2.69 19.00
N GLN A 692 38.65 2.15 18.59
CA GLN A 692 38.35 0.70 18.59
C GLN A 692 38.09 0.23 17.17
N THR A 693 38.71 -0.90 16.76
CA THR A 693 38.43 -1.53 15.50
C THR A 693 37.12 -2.31 15.59
N VAL A 694 36.10 -1.85 14.88
CA VAL A 694 34.79 -2.52 14.78
C VAL A 694 34.75 -3.32 13.49
N THR A 695 34.58 -4.62 13.60
CA THR A 695 34.54 -5.53 12.46
C THR A 695 33.16 -6.16 12.27
N GLY A 696 32.87 -6.50 11.03
CA GLY A 696 31.78 -7.40 10.66
C GLY A 696 32.27 -8.40 9.60
N ASN A 697 32.08 -9.69 9.84
CA ASN A 697 32.45 -10.71 8.89
C ASN A 697 31.59 -10.65 7.64
N ALA A 698 32.19 -11.03 6.50
CA ALA A 698 31.40 -11.31 5.30
C ALA A 698 30.38 -12.41 5.63
N ASP A 699 29.14 -12.17 5.27
CA ASP A 699 28.07 -13.13 5.53
C ASP A 699 27.15 -13.28 4.32
N HIS A 700 26.63 -14.48 4.16
CA HIS A 700 25.72 -14.79 3.07
C HIS A 700 24.63 -15.75 3.54
N ASN A 701 23.47 -15.62 2.97
CA ASN A 701 22.34 -16.46 3.31
C ASN A 701 21.44 -16.70 2.11
N PHE A 702 21.00 -17.94 1.97
CA PHE A 702 19.81 -18.24 1.18
C PHE A 702 18.58 -18.17 2.07
N THR A 703 17.67 -17.31 1.76
CA THR A 703 16.45 -17.12 2.52
C THR A 703 15.24 -17.04 1.60
N TRP A 704 14.04 -17.23 2.16
CA TRP A 704 12.82 -17.16 1.41
C TRP A 704 11.66 -16.65 2.26
N ASN A 705 10.69 -16.07 1.61
CA ASN A 705 9.41 -15.73 2.20
C ASN A 705 8.28 -16.21 1.29
N ALA A 706 7.15 -16.53 1.90
CA ALA A 706 5.96 -16.94 1.18
C ALA A 706 4.71 -16.34 1.81
N ARG A 707 3.74 -16.04 0.95
CA ARG A 707 2.41 -15.60 1.33
C ARG A 707 1.38 -16.37 0.54
N MET A 708 0.30 -16.74 1.21
CA MET A 708 -0.89 -17.31 0.58
C MET A 708 -2.13 -16.57 1.08
N THR A 709 -2.90 -16.04 0.15
CA THR A 709 -4.19 -15.41 0.42
C THR A 709 -5.28 -16.21 -0.26
N ALA A 710 -6.22 -16.73 0.50
CA ALA A 710 -7.39 -17.44 0.05
C ALA A 710 -8.64 -16.60 0.32
N SER A 711 -9.38 -16.24 -0.74
CA SER A 711 -10.62 -15.46 -0.64
C SER A 711 -11.77 -16.29 -1.16
N LEU A 712 -12.73 -16.61 -0.28
CA LEU A 712 -13.90 -17.42 -0.56
C LEU A 712 -15.13 -16.52 -0.67
N MET A 713 -15.80 -16.58 -1.82
CA MET A 713 -17.06 -15.89 -2.11
C MET A 713 -18.21 -16.85 -1.89
N LEU A 714 -18.98 -16.61 -0.82
CA LEU A 714 -20.13 -17.40 -0.44
C LEU A 714 -21.45 -16.79 -0.96
N PRO A 715 -22.54 -17.54 -1.04
CA PRO A 715 -23.87 -16.98 -1.28
C PRO A 715 -24.22 -15.86 -0.30
N TYR A 716 -25.21 -15.04 -0.64
CA TYR A 716 -25.72 -13.91 0.17
C TYR A 716 -24.71 -12.79 0.37
N ASP A 717 -23.80 -12.56 -0.59
CA ASP A 717 -22.77 -11.51 -0.55
C ASP A 717 -21.84 -11.60 0.70
N ILE A 718 -21.57 -12.81 1.16
CA ILE A 718 -20.61 -13.11 2.20
C ILE A 718 -19.26 -13.42 1.55
N SER A 719 -18.21 -12.81 2.07
CA SER A 719 -16.85 -13.07 1.63
C SER A 719 -15.97 -13.37 2.84
N VAL A 720 -15.14 -14.41 2.76
CA VAL A 720 -14.19 -14.81 3.81
C VAL A 720 -12.81 -14.85 3.20
N GLN A 721 -11.82 -14.28 3.88
CA GLN A 721 -10.44 -14.27 3.44
C GLN A 721 -9.52 -14.73 4.56
N ALA A 722 -8.59 -15.62 4.22
CA ALA A 722 -7.48 -16.03 5.09
C ALA A 722 -6.16 -15.67 4.41
N THR A 723 -5.23 -15.08 5.17
CA THR A 723 -3.88 -14.77 4.69
C THR A 723 -2.85 -15.38 5.63
N GLY A 724 -2.06 -16.31 5.12
CA GLY A 724 -0.90 -16.89 5.78
C GLY A 724 0.39 -16.25 5.26
N ARG A 725 1.33 -15.97 6.16
CA ARG A 725 2.65 -15.43 5.84
C ARG A 725 3.71 -16.24 6.55
N TYR A 726 4.79 -16.51 5.84
CA TYR A 726 5.99 -17.14 6.38
C TYR A 726 7.23 -16.40 5.89
N ARG A 727 8.16 -16.14 6.78
CA ARG A 727 9.49 -15.60 6.47
C ARG A 727 10.52 -16.52 7.11
N ALA A 728 11.44 -17.03 6.32
CA ALA A 728 12.55 -17.83 6.80
C ALA A 728 13.59 -16.95 7.55
N ARG A 729 14.54 -17.59 8.20
CA ARG A 729 15.67 -16.92 8.84
C ARG A 729 16.38 -15.99 7.87
N GLN A 730 16.68 -14.76 8.32
CA GLN A 730 17.38 -13.74 7.53
C GLN A 730 18.65 -13.28 8.24
N VAL A 731 19.76 -13.24 7.53
CA VAL A 731 21.02 -12.65 8.01
C VAL A 731 20.92 -11.13 8.02
N ILE A 732 21.51 -10.50 9.03
CA ILE A 732 21.73 -9.06 9.18
C ILE A 732 23.22 -8.81 9.47
N THR A 733 23.67 -7.57 9.44
CA THR A 733 25.08 -7.16 9.48
C THR A 733 25.93 -7.81 10.58
N GLN A 734 25.35 -8.09 11.73
CA GLN A 734 26.06 -8.69 12.88
C GLN A 734 25.24 -9.84 13.49
N GLY A 735 24.50 -10.62 12.68
CA GLY A 735 23.71 -11.71 13.19
C GLY A 735 22.55 -12.11 12.30
N TYR A 736 21.39 -12.45 12.92
CA TYR A 736 20.24 -12.93 12.15
C TYR A 736 18.90 -12.63 12.84
N ARG A 737 17.84 -12.68 12.04
CA ARG A 737 16.45 -12.72 12.48
C ARG A 737 15.91 -14.13 12.27
N PRO A 738 15.27 -14.75 13.25
CA PRO A 738 14.69 -16.08 13.09
C PRO A 738 13.46 -16.08 12.19
N ALA A 739 13.04 -17.28 11.81
CA ALA A 739 11.83 -17.47 11.03
C ALA A 739 10.59 -16.99 11.80
N ASN A 740 9.62 -16.46 11.07
CA ASN A 740 8.36 -15.99 11.63
C ASN A 740 7.20 -16.37 10.73
N CYS A 741 6.06 -16.75 11.32
CA CYS A 741 4.82 -17.00 10.60
C CYS A 741 3.66 -16.25 11.27
N SER A 742 2.64 -15.89 10.47
CA SER A 742 1.40 -15.29 10.97
C SER A 742 0.22 -15.62 10.07
N VAL A 743 -0.97 -15.65 10.66
CA VAL A 743 -2.24 -15.88 9.95
C VAL A 743 -3.23 -14.79 10.32
N ASP A 744 -3.83 -14.17 9.31
CA ASP A 744 -4.94 -13.22 9.45
C ASP A 744 -6.21 -13.80 8.83
N LEU A 745 -7.36 -13.52 9.43
CA LEU A 745 -8.68 -13.97 8.97
C LEU A 745 -9.63 -12.77 8.89
N GLY A 746 -10.35 -12.63 7.78
CA GLY A 746 -11.36 -11.60 7.58
C GLY A 746 -12.67 -12.17 7.05
N ALA A 747 -13.78 -11.58 7.47
CA ALA A 747 -15.10 -11.85 6.91
C ALA A 747 -15.82 -10.54 6.64
N ARG A 748 -16.56 -10.48 5.55
CA ARG A 748 -17.36 -9.33 5.14
C ARG A 748 -18.72 -9.78 4.60
N LYS A 749 -19.76 -9.04 4.97
CA LYS A 749 -21.11 -9.20 4.43
C LYS A 749 -21.65 -7.86 3.93
N ASN A 750 -22.18 -7.86 2.72
CA ASN A 750 -22.87 -6.72 2.13
C ASN A 750 -24.38 -6.90 2.28
N PHE A 751 -25.08 -5.79 2.59
CA PHE A 751 -26.51 -5.72 2.71
C PHE A 751 -27.08 -4.66 1.76
N PHE A 752 -28.34 -4.80 1.37
CA PHE A 752 -29.07 -3.81 0.58
C PHE A 752 -28.31 -3.34 -0.68
N ASN A 753 -27.88 -4.28 -1.51
CA ASN A 753 -27.08 -4.01 -2.72
C ASN A 753 -25.81 -3.20 -2.42
N LYS A 754 -25.08 -3.57 -1.38
CA LYS A 754 -23.82 -2.94 -0.90
C LYS A 754 -24.02 -1.54 -0.29
N LEU A 755 -25.26 -1.16 0.08
CA LEU A 755 -25.51 0.08 0.82
C LEU A 755 -24.86 0.04 2.20
N ILE A 756 -24.92 -1.11 2.88
CA ILE A 756 -24.28 -1.34 4.18
C ILE A 756 -23.33 -2.53 4.05
N THR A 757 -22.11 -2.37 4.54
CA THR A 757 -21.10 -3.42 4.62
C THR A 757 -20.69 -3.62 6.08
N LEU A 758 -20.78 -4.84 6.57
CA LEU A 758 -20.20 -5.26 7.84
C LEU A 758 -18.92 -6.05 7.58
N SER A 759 -17.87 -5.75 8.36
CA SER A 759 -16.58 -6.46 8.26
C SER A 759 -16.09 -6.82 9.65
N VAL A 760 -15.56 -8.03 9.77
CA VAL A 760 -14.87 -8.54 10.97
C VAL A 760 -13.51 -9.04 10.53
N ASN A 761 -12.44 -8.54 11.13
CA ASN A 761 -11.07 -8.96 10.80
C ASN A 761 -10.34 -9.36 12.07
N CYS A 762 -9.72 -10.51 12.07
CA CYS A 762 -8.83 -10.99 13.11
C CYS A 762 -7.40 -11.00 12.60
N ARG A 763 -6.59 -10.09 13.12
CA ARG A 763 -5.16 -10.01 12.82
C ARG A 763 -4.38 -10.88 13.80
N ASP A 764 -3.37 -11.58 13.27
CA ASP A 764 -2.49 -12.47 14.05
C ASP A 764 -3.28 -13.52 14.86
N LEU A 765 -4.11 -14.29 14.14
CA LEU A 765 -5.00 -15.30 14.72
C LEU A 765 -4.27 -16.26 15.67
N LEU A 766 -3.05 -16.65 15.29
CA LEU A 766 -2.21 -17.60 16.05
C LEU A 766 -1.38 -16.92 17.15
N ASN A 767 -1.40 -15.59 17.26
CA ASN A 767 -0.61 -14.77 18.18
C ASN A 767 0.91 -15.05 18.07
N THR A 768 1.39 -15.24 16.87
CA THR A 768 2.79 -15.60 16.56
C THR A 768 3.63 -14.43 16.05
N ARG A 769 3.01 -13.28 15.76
CA ARG A 769 3.69 -12.11 15.19
C ARG A 769 4.60 -11.46 16.23
N LYS A 770 5.90 -11.60 16.01
CA LYS A 770 6.94 -11.02 16.86
C LYS A 770 8.09 -10.51 15.99
N TRP A 771 8.82 -9.54 16.51
CA TRP A 771 10.09 -9.11 16.01
C TRP A 771 11.19 -9.67 16.91
N GLU A 772 12.08 -10.45 16.35
CA GLU A 772 13.12 -11.11 17.08
C GLU A 772 14.45 -11.00 16.31
N SER A 773 15.54 -10.72 17.02
CA SER A 773 16.87 -10.63 16.43
C SER A 773 17.93 -11.14 17.41
N PHE A 774 18.94 -11.76 16.83
CA PHE A 774 20.17 -12.18 17.50
C PHE A 774 21.31 -11.42 16.82
N THR A 775 22.07 -10.68 17.61
CA THR A 775 23.25 -9.92 17.17
C THR A 775 24.45 -10.32 17.99
N SER A 776 25.62 -10.35 17.39
CA SER A 776 26.89 -10.62 18.07
C SER A 776 28.02 -9.80 17.49
N GLY A 777 28.93 -9.37 18.33
CA GLY A 777 30.18 -8.72 18.01
C GLY A 777 31.33 -9.40 18.77
N GLU A 778 32.49 -8.81 18.73
CA GLU A 778 33.69 -9.38 19.33
C GLU A 778 33.53 -9.65 20.86
N ASN A 779 32.87 -8.71 21.57
CA ASN A 779 32.75 -8.77 23.03
C ASN A 779 31.30 -8.79 23.55
N PHE A 780 30.34 -9.15 22.69
CA PHE A 780 28.93 -9.21 23.10
C PHE A 780 28.08 -10.17 22.26
N THR A 781 27.02 -10.64 22.88
CA THR A 781 25.86 -11.22 22.20
C THR A 781 24.60 -10.54 22.70
N ARG A 782 23.60 -10.34 21.82
CA ARG A 782 22.31 -9.73 22.16
C ARG A 782 21.18 -10.50 21.51
N HIS A 783 20.25 -10.95 22.31
CA HIS A 783 18.94 -11.44 21.87
C HIS A 783 17.88 -10.40 22.20
N GLN A 784 17.09 -10.01 21.25
CA GLN A 784 16.05 -9.00 21.39
C GLN A 784 14.74 -9.49 20.82
N LEU A 785 13.67 -9.37 21.59
CA LEU A 785 12.31 -9.76 21.21
C LEU A 785 11.36 -8.59 21.47
N ASN A 786 10.55 -8.25 20.48
CA ASN A 786 9.51 -7.24 20.59
C ASN A 786 8.18 -7.75 20.05
N ARG A 787 7.11 -7.55 20.81
CA ARG A 787 5.72 -7.78 20.41
C ARG A 787 4.94 -6.48 20.54
N ARG A 788 4.44 -5.95 19.43
CA ARG A 788 3.74 -4.68 19.43
C ARG A 788 2.27 -4.77 19.83
N ALA A 789 1.58 -5.77 19.36
CA ALA A 789 0.19 -6.04 19.68
C ALA A 789 -0.06 -7.50 19.34
N GLY A 790 -0.63 -8.29 20.20
CA GLY A 790 -1.01 -9.66 19.86
C GLY A 790 -2.30 -9.69 19.03
N ARG A 791 -2.99 -10.82 19.07
CA ARG A 791 -4.27 -11.01 18.38
C ARG A 791 -5.21 -9.81 18.57
N THR A 792 -5.73 -9.28 17.47
CA THR A 792 -6.62 -8.12 17.49
C THR A 792 -7.81 -8.39 16.56
N VAL A 793 -9.02 -8.29 17.08
CA VAL A 793 -10.24 -8.37 16.28
C VAL A 793 -10.77 -6.95 16.08
N SER A 794 -11.11 -6.62 14.84
CA SER A 794 -11.74 -5.36 14.46
C SER A 794 -13.11 -5.59 13.86
N PHE A 795 -14.05 -4.75 14.20
CA PHE A 795 -15.41 -4.69 13.69
C PHE A 795 -15.59 -3.37 12.96
N THR A 796 -16.12 -3.40 11.76
CA THR A 796 -16.31 -2.18 10.95
C THR A 796 -17.66 -2.22 10.26
N VAL A 797 -18.37 -1.08 10.32
CA VAL A 797 -19.61 -0.82 9.59
C VAL A 797 -19.33 0.29 8.59
N THR A 798 -19.69 0.10 7.34
CA THR A 798 -19.59 1.10 6.28
C THR A 798 -20.97 1.32 5.67
N TRP A 799 -21.41 2.56 5.64
CA TRP A 799 -22.61 2.99 4.93
C TRP A 799 -22.22 3.79 3.70
N ASN A 800 -22.64 3.32 2.52
CA ASN A 800 -22.37 3.94 1.23
C ASN A 800 -23.63 4.70 0.79
N PHE A 801 -23.50 5.92 0.28
CA PHE A 801 -24.61 6.77 -0.15
C PHE A 801 -24.30 7.45 -1.50
N GLY A 802 -25.35 7.99 -2.12
CA GLY A 802 -25.25 8.70 -3.40
C GLY A 802 -25.49 7.81 -4.63
N ASN A 803 -25.18 8.31 -5.79
CA ASN A 803 -25.48 7.65 -7.05
C ASN A 803 -24.44 6.58 -7.40
N MET A 804 -24.58 5.39 -6.82
CA MET A 804 -23.69 4.24 -7.04
C MET A 804 -24.06 3.40 -8.29
N LYS A 805 -25.08 3.75 -9.03
CA LYS A 805 -25.45 3.02 -10.26
C LYS A 805 -24.33 3.21 -11.28
N GLN A 806 -23.62 2.13 -11.57
CA GLN A 806 -22.84 2.06 -12.81
C GLN A 806 -23.77 2.32 -13.97
N LYS A 807 -23.70 3.49 -14.61
CA LYS A 807 -24.16 3.58 -15.99
C LYS A 807 -23.35 2.54 -16.74
N ARG A 808 -23.98 1.47 -17.24
CA ARG A 808 -23.41 0.70 -18.33
C ARG A 808 -23.01 1.72 -19.37
N GLN A 809 -21.73 1.86 -19.66
CA GLN A 809 -21.29 2.64 -20.81
C GLN A 809 -22.10 2.09 -21.98
N PRO A 810 -22.78 2.94 -22.78
CA PRO A 810 -23.33 2.49 -24.04
C PRO A 810 -22.15 1.87 -24.78
N LYS A 811 -22.34 0.66 -25.32
CA LYS A 811 -21.39 0.02 -26.22
C LYS A 811 -21.11 1.06 -27.31
N ARG A 812 -19.95 1.71 -27.31
CA ARG A 812 -19.45 2.39 -28.49
C ARG A 812 -19.25 1.28 -29.51
N ASP A 813 -19.99 1.35 -30.60
CA ASP A 813 -19.77 0.52 -31.76
C ASP A 813 -18.31 0.68 -32.16
N MET A 814 -17.51 -0.35 -31.90
CA MET A 814 -16.16 -0.45 -32.45
C MET A 814 -16.30 -0.74 -33.95
N GLN A 815 -16.29 0.32 -34.74
CA GLN A 815 -15.90 0.17 -36.15
C GLN A 815 -14.40 -0.08 -36.18
N GLN A 816 -14.08 -1.22 -36.69
CA GLN A 816 -12.82 -1.75 -37.23
C GLN A 816 -11.59 -0.86 -37.19
N GLY A 817 -10.55 -1.39 -36.53
CA GLY A 817 -9.17 -0.98 -36.68
C GLY A 817 -8.28 -2.05 -36.05
N ASP A 818 -7.67 -2.89 -36.86
CA ASP A 818 -6.60 -3.82 -36.46
C ASP A 818 -5.45 -3.01 -35.84
N GLY A 819 -5.09 -3.29 -34.57
CA GLY A 819 -3.90 -2.70 -33.97
C GLY A 819 -3.88 -2.50 -32.46
N ASP A 820 -4.87 -2.95 -31.69
CA ASP A 820 -5.13 -2.48 -30.33
C ASP A 820 -4.47 -3.23 -29.15
N ALA A 821 -3.34 -3.88 -29.34
CA ALA A 821 -2.63 -4.47 -28.18
C ALA A 821 -1.91 -3.42 -27.31
N MET A 822 -1.68 -2.18 -27.80
CA MET A 822 -1.08 -1.09 -27.00
C MET A 822 -2.05 0.01 -26.55
N GLN A 823 -3.32 -0.01 -26.97
CA GLN A 823 -4.29 1.01 -26.51
C GLN A 823 -4.67 0.87 -25.02
N GLN A 824 -4.33 -0.23 -24.37
CA GLN A 824 -4.49 -0.38 -22.91
C GLN A 824 -3.38 0.25 -22.08
N TYR A 825 -2.32 0.78 -22.72
CA TYR A 825 -1.19 1.38 -22.01
C TYR A 825 -1.51 2.73 -21.37
N ASN A 826 -2.51 3.44 -21.85
CA ASN A 826 -2.94 4.75 -21.34
C ASN A 826 -4.39 4.78 -20.82
N GLY A 827 -4.99 3.67 -20.48
CA GLY A 827 -6.31 3.59 -19.85
C GLY A 827 -6.33 4.02 -18.39
N GLY A 828 -5.54 4.98 -18.02
CA GLY A 828 -5.48 5.55 -16.67
C GLY A 828 -5.99 6.98 -16.63
N GLU A 829 -6.65 7.51 -17.66
CA GLU A 829 -7.26 8.84 -17.57
C GLU A 829 -8.34 9.00 -18.63
N GLU A 830 -9.57 8.68 -18.26
CA GLU A 830 -10.81 9.42 -18.48
C GLU A 830 -11.90 8.97 -17.53
#